data_2dca1f80eecb919e76ac3a825718341b
#
_entry.id   2dca1f80eecb919e76ac3a825718341b
#
_cell.length_a   1.000
_cell.length_b   1.000
_cell.length_c   1.000
_cell.angle_alpha   90.00
_cell.angle_beta   90.00
_cell.angle_gamma   90.00
#
_symmetry.space_group_name_H-M   'P 1'
#
loop_
_entity.id
_entity.type
_entity.pdbx_description
1 polymer ?
#
loop_
_entity_poly.entity_id
_entity_poly.type
_entity_poly.pdbx_seq_one_letter_code
_entity_poly.pdbx_strand_id
1 'polypeptide(L)'
;MINQRNLSAGLCLMLLAACGGSGSGGSQSSATSAPPPSVTLAALTVTDVEQVIAQGVAEAQARNTQATIAVVDRVGNVLAVYRMGAAAQRGVIIATSLDANGNALIHGGLEGIRLPTPAAPVNIDDQTAISKAITGAYLSSDGNAFSTRTASQIVQENFNPGQQLQPSGPLFGVQFSQFACSDFMGSSAGGSVTVGPQRSPLGLAADPGGFPLYKNGALVGGVGVMADGVYGYDPLPTDTVGSLDEVIAYAAAFNLAAPEAVQADMITLDGRTLRFSAVGDSDLASNPAQAPAFAALDPTVGSLLAVPGYFPGTIRGGAAFGDPSSGIRPDAGSDFPGQGAYVFVDASNTLRYPARSGTESTGALSEAEVLQLLRSALDVANETRGQIRMPLGSAARVTIAVVDSQGVPLGMAASPDAPVFGADVSLQKARTAAFFSSADAAAYLGALPLTRYLVVNSSGIQVSSLSPGTYVGAFQTFVGNTAALTDGQIAYSDRAIGNLSRPFYPDGINGAPPGPLSKPGGTWSLFSTGLQLDVSINAVLQHVFATAGAGLPDVVAGCTGVDLNSDLSGATRVNTDVRLGNGMQIFPGSVPIYRSGVLVGAIGVSGDGVDQDDMIAFLGLSQASTALGGAVGNAPTNRRADTLTPQGTRLLYVQCPQSPFLNSDAENVCQGL
;
A
#
# COMPACT_ATOMS: atom_id res chain seq x y z
N MET A 1 -60.80 -16.76 19.17
CA MET A 1 -60.62 -17.74 20.23
C MET A 1 -59.17 -17.57 20.71
N ILE A 2 -58.92 -16.69 21.60
CA ILE A 2 -58.71 -16.75 23.06
C ILE A 2 -58.00 -18.06 23.49
N ASN A 3 -56.74 -17.95 23.91
CA ASN A 3 -56.31 -18.40 25.21
C ASN A 3 -54.98 -17.77 25.67
N GLN A 4 -55.10 -17.07 26.77
CA GLN A 4 -54.03 -16.56 27.64
C GLN A 4 -53.54 -17.69 28.57
N ARG A 5 -52.32 -17.52 29.08
CA ARG A 5 -51.80 -17.93 30.43
C ARG A 5 -50.26 -17.93 30.38
N ASN A 6 -49.45 -17.49 31.33
CA ASN A 6 -49.61 -16.80 32.61
C ASN A 6 -48.27 -16.15 32.96
N LEU A 7 -48.32 -14.99 33.59
CA LEU A 7 -47.21 -14.32 34.29
C LEU A 7 -46.68 -15.17 35.46
N SER A 8 -45.36 -15.06 35.71
CA SER A 8 -44.81 -15.22 37.06
C SER A 8 -43.76 -14.15 37.29
N ALA A 9 -44.09 -13.21 38.16
CA ALA A 9 -43.22 -12.16 38.67
C ALA A 9 -42.35 -12.73 39.80
N GLY A 10 -41.05 -12.49 39.74
CA GLY A 10 -40.09 -12.72 40.81
C GLY A 10 -39.49 -11.39 41.26
N LEU A 11 -39.95 -10.93 42.40
CA LEU A 11 -39.51 -9.75 43.13
C LEU A 11 -38.23 -10.09 43.90
N CYS A 12 -37.13 -9.37 43.70
CA CYS A 12 -35.99 -9.40 44.62
C CYS A 12 -35.63 -7.98 45.06
N LEU A 13 -35.65 -7.82 46.40
CA LEU A 13 -35.46 -6.60 47.14
C LEU A 13 -34.09 -5.98 47.00
N MET A 14 -34.09 -4.66 46.90
CA MET A 14 -32.92 -3.79 47.13
C MET A 14 -32.61 -3.74 48.63
N LEU A 15 -31.31 -3.82 48.94
CA LEU A 15 -30.74 -3.33 50.18
C LEU A 15 -29.79 -2.19 49.88
N LEU A 16 -30.22 -0.98 50.20
CA LEU A 16 -29.39 0.22 50.28
C LEU A 16 -28.61 0.18 51.61
N ALA A 17 -27.29 0.25 51.52
CA ALA A 17 -26.44 0.68 52.64
C ALA A 17 -25.65 1.90 52.19
N ALA A 18 -26.05 3.05 52.76
CA ALA A 18 -25.27 4.28 52.69
C ALA A 18 -24.21 4.27 53.80
N CYS A 19 -22.96 4.54 53.45
CA CYS A 19 -21.96 5.04 54.39
C CYS A 19 -21.14 6.13 53.70
N GLY A 20 -21.26 7.35 54.21
CA GLY A 20 -20.40 8.44 53.84
C GLY A 20 -19.06 8.37 54.58
N GLY A 21 -18.02 8.96 53.98
CA GLY A 21 -16.68 9.09 54.57
C GLY A 21 -15.71 9.80 53.61
N SER A 22 -15.52 11.07 53.86
CA SER A 22 -14.38 11.98 53.63
C SER A 22 -13.19 11.53 52.80
N GLY A 23 -12.74 12.47 51.98
CA GLY A 23 -11.70 12.42 50.97
C GLY A 23 -10.29 12.08 51.45
N SER A 24 -9.53 11.55 50.50
CA SER A 24 -8.08 11.65 50.44
C SER A 24 -7.64 11.43 48.98
N GLY A 25 -6.64 12.22 48.56
CA GLY A 25 -6.15 12.26 47.18
C GLY A 25 -5.78 10.88 46.63
N GLY A 26 -6.44 10.51 45.55
CA GLY A 26 -6.11 9.33 44.78
C GLY A 26 -4.97 9.61 43.87
N SER A 27 -3.81 9.01 44.13
CA SER A 27 -2.76 8.81 43.16
C SER A 27 -3.35 8.14 41.93
N GLN A 28 -3.23 8.75 40.76
CA GLN A 28 -3.48 8.07 39.51
C GLN A 28 -2.51 6.90 39.42
N SER A 29 -2.98 5.70 39.60
CA SER A 29 -2.24 4.51 39.19
C SER A 29 -2.18 4.53 37.67
N SER A 30 -1.00 4.83 37.13
CA SER A 30 -0.67 4.54 35.75
C SER A 30 -0.99 3.05 35.50
N ALA A 31 -2.03 2.79 34.75
CA ALA A 31 -2.29 1.46 34.23
C ALA A 31 -1.09 1.10 33.36
N THR A 32 -0.28 0.18 33.82
CA THR A 32 0.75 -0.45 32.98
C THR A 32 0.02 -1.10 31.82
N SER A 33 0.17 -0.52 30.63
CA SER A 33 -0.29 -1.13 29.38
C SER A 33 0.29 -2.54 29.29
N ALA A 34 -0.54 -3.52 28.94
CA ALA A 34 -0.04 -4.86 28.67
C ALA A 34 1.08 -4.77 27.62
N PRO A 35 2.14 -5.57 27.76
CA PRO A 35 3.21 -5.57 26.78
C PRO A 35 2.63 -5.89 25.40
N PRO A 36 3.09 -5.22 24.32
CA PRO A 36 2.59 -5.50 22.99
C PRO A 36 2.82 -6.98 22.65
N PRO A 37 1.88 -7.62 21.91
CA PRO A 37 2.00 -9.02 21.55
C PRO A 37 3.31 -9.27 20.81
N SER A 38 4.02 -10.32 21.19
CA SER A 38 5.22 -10.76 20.46
C SER A 38 4.80 -11.36 19.11
N VAL A 39 5.44 -10.91 18.03
CA VAL A 39 5.28 -11.54 16.70
C VAL A 39 5.86 -12.95 16.75
N THR A 40 5.11 -13.91 16.22
CA THR A 40 5.59 -15.30 16.12
C THR A 40 6.64 -15.40 15.01
N LEU A 41 7.86 -15.77 15.35
CA LEU A 41 8.91 -16.00 14.36
C LEU A 41 8.60 -17.27 13.56
N ALA A 42 8.11 -17.12 12.36
CA ALA A 42 7.81 -18.20 11.42
C ALA A 42 8.31 -17.82 10.03
N ALA A 43 8.70 -18.82 9.23
CA ALA A 43 9.16 -18.63 7.86
C ALA A 43 8.74 -19.81 6.98
N LEU A 44 8.65 -19.57 5.67
CA LEU A 44 8.50 -20.61 4.67
C LEU A 44 9.80 -21.40 4.54
N THR A 45 9.73 -22.72 4.64
CA THR A 45 10.82 -23.62 4.30
C THR A 45 10.85 -23.90 2.80
N VAL A 46 11.95 -24.46 2.29
CA VAL A 46 12.02 -24.95 0.90
C VAL A 46 10.89 -25.93 0.61
N THR A 47 10.60 -26.85 1.54
CA THR A 47 9.50 -27.82 1.39
C THR A 47 8.12 -27.15 1.32
N ASP A 48 7.87 -26.10 2.13
CA ASP A 48 6.61 -25.34 2.04
C ASP A 48 6.46 -24.71 0.64
N VAL A 49 7.52 -24.09 0.11
CA VAL A 49 7.54 -23.47 -1.23
C VAL A 49 7.30 -24.51 -2.32
N GLU A 50 7.98 -25.66 -2.24
CA GLU A 50 7.80 -26.79 -3.17
C GLU A 50 6.35 -27.29 -3.16
N GLN A 51 5.73 -27.39 -1.98
CA GLN A 51 4.35 -27.81 -1.83
C GLN A 51 3.36 -26.82 -2.45
N VAL A 52 3.52 -25.52 -2.21
CA VAL A 52 2.69 -24.46 -2.83
C VAL A 52 2.72 -24.58 -4.36
N ILE A 53 3.90 -24.75 -4.94
CA ILE A 53 4.05 -24.91 -6.40
C ILE A 53 3.33 -26.17 -6.87
N ALA A 54 3.57 -27.31 -6.20
CA ALA A 54 3.01 -28.60 -6.62
C ALA A 54 1.47 -28.60 -6.57
N GLN A 55 0.86 -27.97 -5.57
CA GLN A 55 -0.58 -27.82 -5.44
C GLN A 55 -1.17 -26.96 -6.56
N GLY A 56 -0.57 -25.81 -6.86
CA GLY A 56 -1.00 -24.95 -7.97
C GLY A 56 -0.84 -25.62 -9.34
N VAL A 57 0.25 -26.35 -9.56
CA VAL A 57 0.47 -27.13 -10.78
C VAL A 57 -0.58 -28.22 -10.94
N ALA A 58 -0.93 -28.95 -9.87
CA ALA A 58 -1.95 -29.98 -9.91
C ALA A 58 -3.33 -29.41 -10.30
N GLU A 59 -3.71 -28.25 -9.76
CA GLU A 59 -4.96 -27.58 -10.11
C GLU A 59 -4.97 -27.09 -11.56
N ALA A 60 -3.88 -26.47 -12.01
CA ALA A 60 -3.76 -26.02 -13.39
C ALA A 60 -3.85 -27.19 -14.38
N GLN A 61 -3.21 -28.34 -14.08
CA GLN A 61 -3.30 -29.54 -14.89
C GLN A 61 -4.72 -30.13 -14.92
N ALA A 62 -5.41 -30.20 -13.76
CA ALA A 62 -6.79 -30.68 -13.69
C ALA A 62 -7.74 -29.81 -14.52
N ARG A 63 -7.42 -28.54 -14.73
CA ARG A 63 -8.14 -27.59 -15.60
C ARG A 63 -7.63 -27.57 -17.04
N ASN A 64 -6.66 -28.42 -17.37
CA ASN A 64 -6.04 -28.45 -18.68
C ASN A 64 -5.52 -27.09 -19.14
N THR A 65 -4.92 -26.35 -18.20
CA THR A 65 -4.32 -25.03 -18.41
C THR A 65 -2.88 -24.98 -17.93
N GLN A 66 -2.22 -23.89 -18.21
CA GLN A 66 -0.85 -23.63 -17.80
C GLN A 66 -0.83 -22.36 -16.95
N ALA A 67 0.03 -22.30 -15.93
CA ALA A 67 0.16 -21.18 -15.03
C ALA A 67 1.64 -20.80 -14.82
N THR A 68 1.87 -19.53 -14.51
CA THR A 68 3.09 -19.07 -13.85
C THR A 68 2.76 -18.82 -12.38
N ILE A 69 3.52 -19.44 -11.48
CA ILE A 69 3.30 -19.42 -10.03
C ILE A 69 4.52 -18.81 -9.37
N ALA A 70 4.32 -17.73 -8.61
CA ALA A 70 5.35 -17.09 -7.80
C ALA A 70 5.05 -17.27 -6.31
N VAL A 71 6.10 -17.50 -5.51
CA VAL A 71 6.01 -17.57 -4.05
C VAL A 71 7.00 -16.58 -3.45
N VAL A 72 6.54 -15.79 -2.48
CA VAL A 72 7.36 -14.81 -1.77
C VAL A 72 7.25 -15.02 -0.25
N ASP A 73 8.26 -14.58 0.51
CA ASP A 73 8.11 -14.47 1.96
C ASP A 73 7.40 -13.17 2.36
N ARG A 74 7.20 -12.97 3.67
CA ARG A 74 6.43 -11.83 4.21
C ARG A 74 7.03 -10.47 3.83
N VAL A 75 8.34 -10.37 3.63
CA VAL A 75 9.01 -9.13 3.21
C VAL A 75 9.28 -9.07 1.71
N GLY A 76 8.67 -9.97 0.93
CA GLY A 76 8.66 -9.93 -0.54
C GLY A 76 9.90 -10.55 -1.21
N ASN A 77 10.78 -11.26 -0.48
CA ASN A 77 11.82 -12.04 -1.14
C ASN A 77 11.17 -13.11 -2.02
N VAL A 78 11.47 -13.12 -3.31
CA VAL A 78 10.94 -14.13 -4.24
C VAL A 78 11.68 -15.45 -4.00
N LEU A 79 10.93 -16.44 -3.51
CA LEU A 79 11.46 -17.76 -3.10
C LEU A 79 11.44 -18.75 -4.25
N ALA A 80 10.46 -18.62 -5.16
CA ALA A 80 10.36 -19.41 -6.37
C ALA A 80 9.51 -18.68 -7.43
N VAL A 81 9.84 -18.92 -8.69
CA VAL A 81 8.95 -18.70 -9.84
C VAL A 81 8.97 -19.96 -10.68
N TYR A 82 7.80 -20.58 -10.88
CA TYR A 82 7.63 -21.78 -11.66
C TYR A 82 6.70 -21.50 -12.83
N ARG A 83 7.16 -21.79 -14.04
CA ARG A 83 6.37 -21.62 -15.27
C ARG A 83 6.02 -22.97 -15.88
N MET A 84 4.72 -23.21 -16.10
CA MET A 84 4.22 -24.37 -16.80
C MET A 84 4.31 -24.16 -18.32
N GLY A 85 4.57 -25.26 -19.04
CA GLY A 85 4.71 -25.28 -20.50
C GLY A 85 6.08 -24.87 -20.99
N ALA A 86 6.33 -25.10 -22.28
CA ALA A 86 7.53 -24.60 -22.95
C ALA A 86 7.50 -23.07 -22.95
N ALA A 87 8.65 -22.46 -23.11
CA ALA A 87 8.88 -21.01 -23.12
C ALA A 87 8.10 -20.22 -24.22
N ALA A 88 7.09 -20.82 -24.82
CA ALA A 88 6.14 -20.18 -25.71
C ALA A 88 5.34 -19.16 -24.89
N GLN A 89 5.67 -17.94 -25.11
CA GLN A 89 5.28 -16.76 -24.38
C GLN A 89 3.77 -16.59 -24.37
N ARG A 90 3.19 -16.62 -23.18
CA ARG A 90 1.85 -16.12 -22.97
C ARG A 90 1.95 -14.59 -22.95
N GLY A 91 1.30 -13.94 -23.89
CA GLY A 91 1.21 -12.49 -23.84
C GLY A 91 0.28 -12.09 -22.70
N VAL A 92 0.82 -11.56 -21.62
CA VAL A 92 0.02 -10.89 -20.58
C VAL A 92 -0.25 -9.46 -21.01
N ILE A 93 -1.50 -9.04 -20.88
CA ILE A 93 -1.94 -7.68 -21.18
C ILE A 93 -2.37 -7.02 -19.88
N ILE A 94 -1.86 -5.82 -19.61
CA ILE A 94 -2.43 -4.97 -18.55
C ILE A 94 -3.67 -4.28 -19.12
N ALA A 95 -4.83 -4.50 -18.51
CA ALA A 95 -6.08 -3.93 -18.98
C ALA A 95 -7.08 -3.71 -17.86
N THR A 96 -7.80 -2.58 -17.92
CA THR A 96 -8.97 -2.35 -17.08
C THR A 96 -10.15 -3.21 -17.53
N SER A 97 -10.31 -3.36 -18.85
CA SER A 97 -11.33 -4.21 -19.49
C SER A 97 -10.89 -4.55 -20.91
N LEU A 98 -11.54 -5.55 -21.50
CA LEU A 98 -11.34 -5.96 -22.88
C LEU A 98 -12.51 -5.48 -23.74
N ASP A 99 -12.25 -5.16 -25.02
CA ASP A 99 -13.29 -4.93 -26.02
C ASP A 99 -13.93 -6.27 -26.46
N ALA A 100 -14.96 -6.20 -27.30
CA ALA A 100 -15.66 -7.37 -27.82
C ALA A 100 -14.77 -8.32 -28.66
N ASN A 101 -13.58 -7.87 -29.06
CA ASN A 101 -12.59 -8.66 -29.81
C ASN A 101 -11.46 -9.19 -28.90
N GLY A 102 -11.53 -8.94 -27.58
CA GLY A 102 -10.51 -9.36 -26.62
C GLY A 102 -9.28 -8.44 -26.60
N ASN A 103 -9.34 -7.22 -27.14
CA ASN A 103 -8.25 -6.26 -27.05
C ASN A 103 -8.39 -5.41 -25.79
N ALA A 104 -7.26 -5.06 -25.18
CA ALA A 104 -7.22 -4.17 -24.03
C ALA A 104 -7.80 -2.79 -24.36
N LEU A 105 -8.71 -2.31 -23.52
CA LEU A 105 -9.10 -0.90 -23.53
C LEU A 105 -7.98 -0.08 -22.88
N ILE A 106 -7.49 0.91 -23.61
CA ILE A 106 -6.29 1.68 -23.26
C ILE A 106 -6.70 3.09 -22.86
N HIS A 107 -6.37 3.46 -21.61
CA HIS A 107 -6.65 4.79 -21.05
C HIS A 107 -5.39 5.66 -20.92
N GLY A 108 -4.26 5.20 -21.46
CA GLY A 108 -3.01 5.97 -21.50
C GLY A 108 -2.29 5.98 -20.15
N GLY A 109 -2.03 4.81 -19.61
CA GLY A 109 -1.22 4.57 -18.42
C GLY A 109 -0.39 3.31 -18.60
N LEU A 110 -0.56 2.35 -17.71
CA LEU A 110 0.06 1.03 -17.81
C LEU A 110 -0.73 0.09 -18.74
N GLU A 111 -1.96 0.44 -19.11
CA GLU A 111 -2.78 -0.38 -19.98
C GLU A 111 -2.16 -0.53 -21.37
N GLY A 112 -2.37 -1.70 -21.95
CA GLY A 112 -1.84 -2.05 -23.25
C GLY A 112 -0.34 -2.35 -23.23
N ILE A 113 0.32 -2.35 -22.08
CA ILE A 113 1.65 -2.92 -21.96
C ILE A 113 1.54 -4.38 -22.31
N ARG A 114 1.75 -4.64 -23.59
CA ARG A 114 2.05 -5.93 -24.15
C ARG A 114 3.51 -5.83 -24.58
N LEU A 115 4.41 -6.36 -23.79
CA LEU A 115 5.79 -6.36 -24.23
C LEU A 115 5.93 -7.45 -25.28
N PRO A 116 5.88 -7.08 -26.55
CA PRO A 116 7.05 -7.20 -27.36
C PRO A 116 7.41 -5.85 -27.93
N THR A 117 8.62 -5.39 -27.69
CA THR A 117 9.21 -4.49 -28.69
C THR A 117 9.16 -5.19 -30.04
N PRO A 118 9.12 -4.51 -31.19
CA PRO A 118 9.15 -5.15 -32.50
C PRO A 118 10.29 -6.17 -32.69
N ALA A 119 11.28 -6.16 -31.81
CA ALA A 119 12.48 -6.99 -31.90
C ALA A 119 12.46 -8.28 -31.02
N ALA A 120 11.65 -8.35 -29.97
CA ALA A 120 11.54 -9.56 -29.14
C ALA A 120 10.24 -9.53 -28.31
N PRO A 121 9.42 -10.58 -28.32
CA PRO A 121 8.27 -10.65 -27.44
C PRO A 121 8.77 -10.77 -26.00
N VAL A 122 8.40 -9.85 -25.15
CA VAL A 122 8.70 -9.87 -23.71
C VAL A 122 7.47 -10.38 -22.98
N ASN A 123 7.66 -11.39 -22.18
CA ASN A 123 6.62 -11.97 -21.34
C ASN A 123 6.68 -11.33 -19.96
N ILE A 124 5.54 -10.90 -19.42
CA ILE A 124 5.41 -10.29 -18.10
C ILE A 124 4.59 -11.16 -17.14
N ASP A 125 4.30 -12.41 -17.45
CA ASP A 125 3.54 -13.31 -16.58
C ASP A 125 4.28 -13.60 -15.27
N ASP A 126 5.61 -13.62 -15.27
CA ASP A 126 6.44 -13.72 -14.08
C ASP A 126 6.38 -12.45 -13.21
N GLN A 127 6.44 -11.26 -13.81
CA GLN A 127 6.31 -10.00 -13.07
C GLN A 127 4.91 -9.83 -12.47
N THR A 128 3.85 -10.20 -13.20
CA THR A 128 2.48 -10.14 -12.69
C THR A 128 2.25 -11.14 -11.57
N ALA A 129 2.73 -12.38 -11.70
CA ALA A 129 2.64 -13.39 -10.64
C ALA A 129 3.41 -12.94 -9.37
N ILE A 130 4.61 -12.37 -9.52
CA ILE A 130 5.39 -11.81 -8.39
C ILE A 130 4.62 -10.66 -7.75
N SER A 131 4.06 -9.73 -8.52
CA SER A 131 3.29 -8.60 -7.98
C SER A 131 2.06 -9.06 -7.20
N LYS A 132 1.33 -10.08 -7.68
CA LYS A 132 0.20 -10.70 -6.96
C LYS A 132 0.65 -11.34 -5.65
N ALA A 133 1.76 -12.11 -5.66
CA ALA A 133 2.30 -12.74 -4.47
C ALA A 133 2.73 -11.70 -3.40
N ILE A 134 3.44 -10.65 -3.82
CA ILE A 134 3.85 -9.55 -2.94
C ILE A 134 2.62 -8.84 -2.37
N THR A 135 1.58 -8.62 -3.16
CA THR A 135 0.36 -7.95 -2.69
C THR A 135 -0.33 -8.73 -1.57
N GLY A 136 -0.49 -10.05 -1.72
CA GLY A 136 -1.04 -10.91 -0.67
C GLY A 136 -0.21 -10.85 0.62
N ALA A 137 1.12 -10.86 0.51
CA ALA A 137 2.02 -10.76 1.66
C ALA A 137 1.99 -9.36 2.31
N TYR A 138 1.96 -8.29 1.51
CA TYR A 138 2.17 -6.91 1.99
C TYR A 138 0.93 -6.26 2.58
N LEU A 139 -0.27 -6.55 2.03
CA LEU A 139 -1.53 -6.03 2.57
C LEU A 139 -2.04 -6.82 3.77
N SER A 140 -1.37 -7.93 4.12
CA SER A 140 -1.75 -8.81 5.22
C SER A 140 -0.82 -8.66 6.43
N SER A 141 -1.27 -9.19 7.56
CA SER A 141 -0.56 -9.27 8.83
C SER A 141 -1.07 -10.47 9.63
N ASP A 142 -0.60 -10.70 10.84
CA ASP A 142 -1.14 -11.76 11.70
C ASP A 142 -2.62 -11.49 12.09
N GLY A 143 -3.05 -10.22 12.04
CA GLY A 143 -4.40 -9.80 12.40
C GLY A 143 -5.35 -9.56 11.22
N ASN A 144 -4.90 -9.60 9.98
CA ASN A 144 -5.74 -9.47 8.80
C ASN A 144 -5.15 -10.21 7.61
N ALA A 145 -5.99 -10.84 6.83
CA ALA A 145 -5.62 -11.52 5.60
C ALA A 145 -6.35 -10.90 4.40
N PHE A 146 -5.60 -10.24 3.52
CA PHE A 146 -6.09 -9.61 2.30
C PHE A 146 -5.50 -10.29 1.08
N SER A 147 -6.35 -10.81 0.22
CA SER A 147 -5.98 -11.33 -1.10
C SER A 147 -5.92 -10.19 -2.13
N THR A 148 -5.50 -10.49 -3.35
CA THR A 148 -5.62 -9.53 -4.45
C THR A 148 -7.08 -9.28 -4.87
N ARG A 149 -8.02 -10.17 -4.56
CA ARG A 149 -9.45 -9.88 -4.67
C ARG A 149 -9.90 -8.82 -3.68
N THR A 150 -9.43 -8.87 -2.44
CA THR A 150 -9.64 -7.79 -1.48
C THR A 150 -9.05 -6.48 -1.99
N ALA A 151 -7.81 -6.52 -2.53
CA ALA A 151 -7.17 -5.36 -3.15
C ALA A 151 -8.02 -4.79 -4.29
N SER A 152 -8.57 -5.65 -5.17
CA SER A 152 -9.47 -5.25 -6.26
C SER A 152 -10.65 -4.43 -5.76
N GLN A 153 -11.24 -4.81 -4.62
CA GLN A 153 -12.36 -4.10 -4.04
C GLN A 153 -11.98 -2.71 -3.48
N ILE A 154 -10.82 -2.58 -2.82
CA ILE A 154 -10.47 -1.39 -2.03
C ILE A 154 -9.69 -0.32 -2.80
N VAL A 155 -9.34 -0.55 -4.07
CA VAL A 155 -8.54 0.40 -4.87
C VAL A 155 -9.30 1.05 -6.03
N GLN A 156 -10.59 0.77 -6.22
CA GLN A 156 -11.37 1.20 -7.38
C GLN A 156 -11.96 2.59 -7.24
N GLU A 157 -12.43 3.12 -8.39
CA GLU A 157 -13.11 4.41 -8.51
C GLU A 157 -14.31 4.54 -7.58
N ASN A 158 -15.09 3.46 -7.43
CA ASN A 158 -16.19 3.40 -6.49
C ASN A 158 -15.97 2.24 -5.52
N PHE A 159 -16.11 2.50 -4.23
CA PHE A 159 -15.99 1.46 -3.23
C PHE A 159 -17.18 0.50 -3.33
N ASN A 160 -16.90 -0.76 -3.43
CA ASN A 160 -17.67 -1.82 -4.05
C ASN A 160 -17.87 -1.56 -5.55
N PRO A 161 -17.03 -2.15 -6.38
CA PRO A 161 -17.12 -2.06 -7.83
C PRO A 161 -18.53 -2.36 -8.36
N GLY A 162 -18.90 -1.73 -9.45
CA GLY A 162 -20.23 -1.85 -10.03
C GLY A 162 -21.32 -1.00 -9.35
N GLN A 163 -21.07 -0.39 -8.20
CA GLN A 163 -21.98 0.57 -7.57
C GLN A 163 -21.62 2.00 -7.97
N GLN A 164 -22.64 2.79 -8.24
CA GLN A 164 -22.49 4.22 -8.55
C GLN A 164 -22.76 5.07 -7.30
N LEU A 165 -22.31 6.32 -7.32
CA LEU A 165 -22.50 7.29 -6.24
C LEU A 165 -21.93 6.79 -4.90
N GLN A 166 -20.80 6.10 -4.97
CA GLN A 166 -20.01 5.68 -3.82
C GLN A 166 -18.63 6.35 -3.89
N PRO A 167 -18.04 6.74 -2.76
CA PRO A 167 -16.66 7.24 -2.75
C PRO A 167 -15.71 6.19 -3.32
N SER A 168 -14.52 6.61 -3.73
CA SER A 168 -13.46 5.69 -4.15
C SER A 168 -13.03 4.79 -2.99
N GLY A 169 -12.44 3.67 -3.35
CA GLY A 169 -11.94 2.69 -2.39
C GLY A 169 -10.95 3.33 -1.39
N PRO A 170 -10.92 2.85 -0.15
CA PRO A 170 -10.13 3.46 0.93
C PRO A 170 -8.63 3.46 0.66
N LEU A 171 -8.12 2.51 -0.15
CA LEU A 171 -6.72 2.47 -0.59
C LEU A 171 -6.55 2.81 -2.08
N PHE A 172 -7.45 3.63 -2.62
CA PHE A 172 -7.34 4.17 -3.98
C PHE A 172 -5.94 4.76 -4.23
N GLY A 173 -5.21 4.22 -5.19
CA GLY A 173 -3.85 4.64 -5.52
C GLY A 173 -2.73 3.81 -4.87
N VAL A 174 -3.01 2.87 -3.96
CA VAL A 174 -1.96 2.04 -3.31
C VAL A 174 -1.22 1.16 -4.30
N GLN A 175 -1.83 0.80 -5.43
CA GLN A 175 -1.18 0.02 -6.49
C GLN A 175 0.06 0.72 -7.06
N PHE A 176 0.18 2.04 -6.91
CA PHE A 176 1.36 2.82 -7.31
C PHE A 176 2.34 3.03 -6.15
N SER A 177 2.58 2.00 -5.39
CA SER A 177 3.59 1.91 -4.34
C SER A 177 4.43 0.65 -4.50
N GLN A 178 5.47 0.47 -3.70
CA GLN A 178 6.38 -0.67 -3.72
C GLN A 178 7.17 -0.78 -5.04
N PHE A 179 7.30 0.30 -5.79
CA PHE A 179 7.99 0.28 -7.07
C PHE A 179 9.48 -0.05 -6.93
N ALA A 180 10.02 -0.62 -7.99
CA ALA A 180 11.45 -0.94 -8.08
C ALA A 180 12.37 0.29 -7.96
N CYS A 181 11.84 1.47 -8.25
CA CYS A 181 12.53 2.77 -8.14
C CYS A 181 12.41 3.40 -6.76
N SER A 182 11.63 2.83 -5.82
CA SER A 182 11.55 3.34 -4.47
C SER A 182 12.90 3.25 -3.77
N ASP A 183 13.33 4.33 -3.12
CA ASP A 183 14.56 4.37 -2.34
C ASP A 183 14.46 3.53 -1.06
N PHE A 184 13.26 3.35 -0.55
CA PHE A 184 13.02 2.47 0.59
C PHE A 184 13.20 1.00 0.22
N MET A 185 12.64 0.57 -0.88
CA MET A 185 12.69 -0.81 -1.37
C MET A 185 14.09 -1.25 -1.83
N GLY A 186 15.04 -0.35 -1.85
CA GLY A 186 16.47 -0.58 -2.01
C GLY A 186 16.86 -1.55 -3.10
N SER A 187 16.99 -1.08 -4.35
CA SER A 187 17.86 -1.75 -5.30
C SER A 187 19.24 -1.11 -5.22
N SER A 188 20.29 -1.86 -4.93
CA SER A 188 21.63 -1.37 -5.22
C SER A 188 21.81 -1.28 -6.75
N ALA A 189 22.55 -0.29 -7.23
CA ALA A 189 23.01 -0.26 -8.59
C ALA A 189 23.67 -1.61 -8.94
N GLY A 190 23.04 -2.39 -9.84
CA GLY A 190 23.48 -3.74 -10.16
C GLY A 190 22.53 -4.88 -9.77
N GLY A 191 21.30 -4.58 -9.28
CA GLY A 191 20.25 -5.58 -9.04
C GLY A 191 20.47 -6.48 -7.82
N SER A 192 21.37 -6.13 -6.92
CA SER A 192 21.57 -6.85 -5.66
C SER A 192 20.41 -6.52 -4.72
N VAL A 193 19.65 -7.54 -4.35
CA VAL A 193 18.53 -7.43 -3.40
C VAL A 193 19.11 -7.15 -2.01
N THR A 194 18.72 -6.01 -1.43
CA THR A 194 19.06 -5.69 -0.03
C THR A 194 18.10 -6.43 0.90
N VAL A 195 18.50 -6.64 2.14
CA VAL A 195 17.63 -7.13 3.21
C VAL A 195 16.56 -6.09 3.54
N GLY A 196 15.36 -6.54 3.82
CA GLY A 196 14.20 -5.68 4.13
C GLY A 196 13.07 -5.83 3.12
N PRO A 197 12.05 -4.97 3.20
CA PRO A 197 10.96 -4.97 2.24
C PRO A 197 11.47 -4.91 0.81
N GLN A 198 10.97 -5.81 -0.04
CA GLN A 198 11.38 -5.95 -1.42
C GLN A 198 10.45 -5.18 -2.36
N ARG A 199 10.99 -4.83 -3.52
CA ARG A 199 10.28 -4.16 -4.61
C ARG A 199 9.29 -5.09 -5.32
N SER A 200 8.18 -4.54 -5.79
CA SER A 200 7.25 -5.22 -6.70
C SER A 200 7.50 -4.75 -8.14
N PRO A 201 7.49 -5.66 -9.14
CA PRO A 201 7.74 -5.27 -10.52
C PRO A 201 6.75 -4.25 -11.08
N LEU A 202 5.47 -4.37 -10.72
CA LEU A 202 4.36 -3.55 -11.24
C LEU A 202 3.65 -2.76 -10.13
N GLY A 203 4.25 -2.65 -8.94
CA GLY A 203 3.54 -2.17 -7.76
C GLY A 203 2.63 -3.24 -7.15
N LEU A 204 1.61 -2.82 -6.38
CA LEU A 204 0.66 -3.76 -5.80
C LEU A 204 -0.44 -4.11 -6.80
N ALA A 205 -0.84 -5.38 -6.80
CA ALA A 205 -1.83 -5.93 -7.72
C ALA A 205 -3.26 -5.74 -7.19
N ALA A 206 -4.19 -5.49 -8.11
CA ALA A 206 -5.63 -5.58 -7.85
C ALA A 206 -6.28 -6.74 -8.62
N ASP A 207 -5.49 -7.49 -9.37
CA ASP A 207 -5.93 -8.61 -10.17
C ASP A 207 -6.06 -9.88 -9.31
N PRO A 208 -7.24 -10.56 -9.23
CA PRO A 208 -7.41 -11.76 -8.43
C PRO A 208 -6.41 -12.87 -8.81
N GLY A 209 -5.98 -13.67 -7.83
CA GLY A 209 -4.97 -14.71 -8.02
C GLY A 209 -3.72 -14.55 -7.16
N GLY A 210 -3.78 -13.67 -6.14
CA GLY A 210 -2.76 -13.55 -5.09
C GLY A 210 -3.35 -13.81 -3.72
N PHE A 211 -2.73 -14.69 -2.94
CA PHE A 211 -3.15 -15.02 -1.57
C PHE A 211 -2.01 -14.91 -0.58
N PRO A 212 -2.26 -14.42 0.64
CA PRO A 212 -1.30 -14.52 1.74
C PRO A 212 -1.15 -15.96 2.20
N LEU A 213 0.05 -16.31 2.67
CA LEU A 213 0.39 -17.62 3.20
C LEU A 213 0.63 -17.53 4.71
N TYR A 214 0.00 -18.43 5.46
CA TYR A 214 0.09 -18.48 6.92
C TYR A 214 0.63 -19.81 7.41
N LYS A 215 1.41 -19.76 8.50
CA LYS A 215 1.93 -20.93 9.17
C LYS A 215 1.75 -20.77 10.67
N ASN A 216 0.99 -21.69 11.29
CA ASN A 216 0.65 -21.62 12.72
C ASN A 216 0.02 -20.28 13.14
N GLY A 217 -0.83 -19.70 12.28
CA GLY A 217 -1.51 -18.44 12.52
C GLY A 217 -0.68 -17.18 12.24
N ALA A 218 0.61 -17.29 11.93
CA ALA A 218 1.46 -16.17 11.54
C ALA A 218 1.54 -16.04 10.02
N LEU A 219 1.51 -14.82 9.52
CA LEU A 219 1.76 -14.51 8.11
C LEU A 219 3.23 -14.80 7.77
N VAL A 220 3.47 -15.64 6.77
CA VAL A 220 4.83 -16.04 6.36
C VAL A 220 5.17 -15.68 4.91
N GLY A 221 4.20 -15.25 4.11
CA GLY A 221 4.47 -14.89 2.72
C GLY A 221 3.21 -14.74 1.87
N GLY A 222 3.39 -14.92 0.56
CA GLY A 222 2.29 -14.89 -0.40
C GLY A 222 2.57 -15.76 -1.62
N VAL A 223 1.49 -16.17 -2.29
CA VAL A 223 1.51 -16.85 -3.59
C VAL A 223 0.74 -16.02 -4.61
N GLY A 224 1.26 -15.96 -5.83
CA GLY A 224 0.60 -15.28 -6.95
C GLY A 224 0.64 -16.11 -8.20
N VAL A 225 -0.44 -16.08 -8.97
CA VAL A 225 -0.64 -16.88 -10.18
C VAL A 225 -1.03 -16.00 -11.35
N MET A 226 -0.49 -16.31 -12.52
CA MET A 226 -0.92 -15.79 -13.81
C MET A 226 -1.18 -16.98 -14.76
N ALA A 227 -2.41 -17.12 -15.25
CA ALA A 227 -2.84 -18.20 -16.13
C ALA A 227 -3.76 -17.74 -17.26
N ASP A 228 -4.60 -16.72 -17.06
CA ASP A 228 -5.56 -16.23 -18.06
C ASP A 228 -4.97 -15.22 -19.05
N GLY A 229 -3.81 -14.66 -18.76
CA GLY A 229 -3.11 -13.71 -19.64
C GLY A 229 -3.61 -12.26 -19.54
N VAL A 230 -4.45 -11.92 -18.57
CA VAL A 230 -4.97 -10.56 -18.33
C VAL A 230 -4.63 -10.12 -16.92
N TYR A 231 -3.83 -9.07 -16.78
CA TYR A 231 -3.55 -8.44 -15.49
C TYR A 231 -4.46 -7.23 -15.34
N GLY A 232 -5.51 -7.39 -14.56
CA GLY A 232 -6.57 -6.40 -14.47
C GLY A 232 -7.09 -6.16 -13.05
N TYR A 233 -8.40 -6.18 -12.91
CA TYR A 233 -9.10 -6.15 -11.64
C TYR A 233 -10.51 -6.74 -11.83
N ASP A 234 -11.20 -7.08 -10.76
CA ASP A 234 -12.59 -7.51 -10.83
C ASP A 234 -13.54 -6.30 -10.82
N PRO A 235 -14.24 -6.00 -11.93
CA PRO A 235 -15.17 -4.88 -12.01
C PRO A 235 -16.51 -5.15 -11.33
N LEU A 236 -16.83 -6.42 -11.01
CA LEU A 236 -18.13 -6.84 -10.47
C LEU A 236 -17.99 -7.81 -9.29
N PRO A 237 -17.43 -7.41 -8.16
CA PRO A 237 -17.15 -8.31 -7.04
C PRO A 237 -18.41 -8.93 -6.40
N THR A 238 -19.61 -8.54 -6.83
CA THR A 238 -20.89 -9.08 -6.34
C THR A 238 -21.34 -10.33 -7.05
N ASP A 239 -20.73 -10.70 -8.19
CA ASP A 239 -21.18 -11.82 -9.01
C ASP A 239 -20.66 -13.20 -8.54
N THR A 240 -19.72 -13.26 -7.64
CA THR A 240 -19.11 -14.49 -7.13
C THR A 240 -18.39 -15.35 -8.18
N VAL A 241 -18.01 -14.76 -9.32
CA VAL A 241 -17.25 -15.46 -10.36
C VAL A 241 -15.76 -15.37 -10.02
N GLY A 242 -15.14 -16.51 -9.77
CA GLY A 242 -13.68 -16.62 -9.60
C GLY A 242 -12.95 -16.61 -10.94
N SER A 243 -11.78 -16.00 -10.97
CA SER A 243 -10.89 -16.07 -12.13
C SER A 243 -10.10 -17.38 -12.15
N LEU A 244 -9.54 -17.72 -13.32
CA LEU A 244 -8.66 -18.88 -13.45
C LEU A 244 -7.42 -18.77 -12.56
N ASP A 245 -6.87 -17.57 -12.46
CA ASP A 245 -5.72 -17.25 -11.62
C ASP A 245 -6.04 -17.47 -10.14
N GLU A 246 -7.23 -17.02 -9.72
CA GLU A 246 -7.66 -17.09 -8.32
C GLU A 246 -7.86 -18.54 -7.86
N VAL A 247 -8.49 -19.38 -8.67
CA VAL A 247 -8.74 -20.78 -8.27
C VAL A 247 -7.43 -21.59 -8.19
N ILE A 248 -6.47 -21.32 -9.08
CA ILE A 248 -5.16 -21.98 -9.02
C ILE A 248 -4.36 -21.49 -7.82
N ALA A 249 -4.40 -20.19 -7.52
CA ALA A 249 -3.72 -19.61 -6.36
C ALA A 249 -4.36 -20.08 -5.04
N TYR A 250 -5.68 -20.23 -4.98
CA TYR A 250 -6.39 -20.80 -3.84
C TYR A 250 -5.94 -22.23 -3.55
N ALA A 251 -5.88 -23.08 -4.59
CA ALA A 251 -5.35 -24.44 -4.46
C ALA A 251 -3.89 -24.45 -4.00
N ALA A 252 -3.06 -23.55 -4.53
CA ALA A 252 -1.66 -23.43 -4.16
C ALA A 252 -1.46 -23.06 -2.68
N ALA A 253 -2.35 -22.23 -2.12
CA ALA A 253 -2.31 -21.79 -0.73
C ALA A 253 -2.83 -22.82 0.29
N PHE A 254 -3.41 -23.94 -0.14
CA PHE A 254 -4.24 -24.85 0.65
C PHE A 254 -3.68 -25.21 2.02
N ASN A 255 -2.43 -25.65 2.13
CA ASN A 255 -1.81 -26.05 3.41
C ASN A 255 -1.30 -24.87 4.24
N LEU A 256 -1.27 -23.70 3.66
CA LEU A 256 -0.79 -22.44 4.26
C LEU A 256 -1.89 -21.36 4.16
N ALA A 257 -3.15 -21.78 4.12
CA ALA A 257 -4.29 -20.88 4.00
C ALA A 257 -4.40 -19.95 5.21
N ALA A 258 -4.93 -18.76 4.97
CA ALA A 258 -5.22 -17.80 6.01
C ALA A 258 -6.29 -18.32 6.98
N PRO A 259 -6.10 -18.17 8.30
CA PRO A 259 -7.16 -18.50 9.27
C PRO A 259 -8.45 -17.72 8.96
N GLU A 260 -9.62 -18.38 8.96
CA GLU A 260 -10.93 -17.73 8.71
C GLU A 260 -11.13 -16.47 9.57
N ALA A 261 -10.74 -16.52 10.83
CA ALA A 261 -10.96 -15.44 11.78
C ALA A 261 -10.29 -14.11 11.40
N VAL A 262 -9.33 -14.10 10.51
CA VAL A 262 -8.61 -12.90 10.05
C VAL A 262 -8.79 -12.61 8.57
N GLN A 263 -9.57 -13.41 7.84
CA GLN A 263 -9.86 -13.17 6.42
C GLN A 263 -10.65 -11.87 6.21
N ALA A 264 -10.53 -11.28 5.04
CA ALA A 264 -11.15 -10.01 4.69
C ALA A 264 -12.68 -10.01 4.86
N ASP A 265 -13.34 -11.14 4.66
CA ASP A 265 -14.78 -11.29 4.84
C ASP A 265 -15.25 -11.24 6.30
N MET A 266 -14.33 -11.27 7.26
CA MET A 266 -14.60 -10.96 8.67
C MET A 266 -14.45 -9.47 9.00
N ILE A 267 -14.07 -8.65 8.02
CA ILE A 267 -13.77 -7.23 8.21
C ILE A 267 -14.81 -6.38 7.49
N THR A 268 -15.44 -5.48 8.25
CA THR A 268 -16.39 -4.49 7.71
C THR A 268 -15.73 -3.11 7.72
N LEU A 269 -15.70 -2.46 6.56
CA LEU A 269 -15.12 -1.15 6.34
C LEU A 269 -16.18 -0.26 5.70
N ASP A 270 -16.46 0.91 6.30
CA ASP A 270 -17.46 1.87 5.83
C ASP A 270 -18.85 1.25 5.53
N GLY A 271 -19.26 0.32 6.40
CA GLY A 271 -20.54 -0.38 6.28
C GLY A 271 -20.56 -1.50 5.24
N ARG A 272 -19.38 -1.91 4.72
CA ARG A 272 -19.26 -2.97 3.73
C ARG A 272 -18.34 -4.06 4.20
N THR A 273 -18.77 -5.31 4.08
CA THR A 273 -17.92 -6.46 4.31
C THR A 273 -16.98 -6.62 3.12
N LEU A 274 -15.70 -6.75 3.40
CA LEU A 274 -14.69 -7.00 2.38
C LEU A 274 -14.81 -8.44 1.87
N ARG A 275 -14.08 -8.73 0.80
CA ARG A 275 -14.11 -10.02 0.16
C ARG A 275 -12.72 -10.63 0.12
N PHE A 276 -12.58 -11.84 0.67
CA PHE A 276 -11.31 -12.55 0.65
C PHE A 276 -11.11 -13.35 -0.64
N SER A 277 -12.13 -14.12 -1.06
CA SER A 277 -12.08 -14.95 -2.26
C SER A 277 -13.45 -15.06 -2.91
N ALA A 278 -13.47 -15.27 -4.24
CA ALA A 278 -14.68 -15.67 -4.97
C ALA A 278 -14.75 -17.19 -5.18
N VAL A 279 -13.70 -17.92 -4.79
CA VAL A 279 -13.59 -19.37 -4.93
C VAL A 279 -13.43 -20.05 -3.58
N GLY A 280 -13.82 -21.31 -3.51
CA GLY A 280 -13.71 -22.16 -2.32
C GLY A 280 -13.38 -23.60 -2.71
N ASP A 281 -13.36 -24.49 -1.72
CA ASP A 281 -13.00 -25.91 -1.91
C ASP A 281 -13.86 -26.62 -2.96
N SER A 282 -15.14 -26.22 -3.08
CA SER A 282 -16.06 -26.79 -4.07
C SER A 282 -15.74 -26.42 -5.52
N ASP A 283 -14.94 -25.40 -5.75
CA ASP A 283 -14.56 -24.91 -7.06
C ASP A 283 -13.30 -25.59 -7.60
N LEU A 284 -12.59 -26.35 -6.75
CA LEU A 284 -11.35 -27.03 -7.12
C LEU A 284 -11.62 -28.21 -8.05
N ALA A 285 -10.83 -28.30 -9.12
CA ALA A 285 -10.82 -29.45 -10.03
C ALA A 285 -9.86 -30.55 -9.57
N SER A 286 -8.90 -30.22 -8.72
CA SER A 286 -7.96 -31.16 -8.11
C SER A 286 -8.24 -31.34 -6.61
N ASN A 287 -7.51 -32.27 -5.97
CA ASN A 287 -7.42 -32.34 -4.52
C ASN A 287 -6.03 -31.89 -4.07
N PRO A 288 -5.85 -30.65 -3.57
CA PRO A 288 -4.54 -30.14 -3.21
C PRO A 288 -3.82 -30.97 -2.12
N ALA A 289 -4.57 -31.63 -1.23
CA ALA A 289 -3.99 -32.51 -0.20
C ALA A 289 -3.31 -33.76 -0.80
N GLN A 290 -3.62 -34.10 -2.04
CA GLN A 290 -3.05 -35.24 -2.78
C GLN A 290 -2.14 -34.80 -3.91
N ALA A 291 -1.74 -33.53 -3.97
CA ALA A 291 -0.79 -33.06 -4.96
C ALA A 291 0.53 -33.86 -4.89
N PRO A 292 1.13 -34.21 -6.03
CA PRO A 292 2.41 -34.93 -6.03
C PRO A 292 3.49 -34.08 -5.37
N ALA A 293 4.52 -34.71 -4.82
CA ALA A 293 5.69 -33.99 -4.35
C ALA A 293 6.34 -33.22 -5.52
N PHE A 294 6.90 -32.04 -5.26
CA PHE A 294 7.54 -31.19 -6.29
C PHE A 294 8.57 -31.97 -7.12
N ALA A 295 9.41 -32.79 -6.46
CA ALA A 295 10.42 -33.62 -7.13
C ALA A 295 9.81 -34.73 -8.04
N ALA A 296 8.52 -35.01 -7.92
CA ALA A 296 7.80 -35.97 -8.76
C ALA A 296 7.04 -35.30 -9.91
N LEU A 297 7.08 -33.99 -10.04
CA LEU A 297 6.50 -33.28 -11.20
C LEU A 297 7.26 -33.70 -12.46
N ASP A 298 6.51 -34.02 -13.52
CA ASP A 298 7.10 -34.32 -14.83
C ASP A 298 7.83 -33.06 -15.35
N PRO A 299 9.13 -33.15 -15.70
CA PRO A 299 9.89 -32.02 -16.22
C PRO A 299 9.31 -31.38 -17.50
N THR A 300 8.45 -32.10 -18.20
CA THR A 300 7.74 -31.58 -19.40
C THR A 300 6.59 -30.64 -19.03
N VAL A 301 6.13 -30.66 -17.78
CA VAL A 301 5.03 -29.81 -17.30
C VAL A 301 5.47 -28.37 -17.16
N GLY A 302 6.70 -28.13 -16.69
CA GLY A 302 7.24 -26.80 -16.47
C GLY A 302 8.61 -26.81 -15.81
N SER A 303 9.12 -25.63 -15.49
CA SER A 303 10.42 -25.47 -14.85
C SER A 303 10.49 -24.20 -13.98
N LEU A 304 11.48 -24.16 -13.10
CA LEU A 304 11.85 -22.94 -12.40
C LEU A 304 12.39 -21.92 -13.41
N LEU A 305 11.92 -20.68 -13.30
CA LEU A 305 12.28 -19.57 -14.17
C LEU A 305 13.11 -18.55 -13.40
N ALA A 306 14.37 -18.35 -13.77
CA ALA A 306 15.16 -17.25 -13.23
C ALA A 306 14.58 -15.90 -13.72
N VAL A 307 14.31 -14.98 -12.78
CA VAL A 307 13.80 -13.64 -13.06
C VAL A 307 14.83 -12.62 -12.62
N PRO A 308 15.42 -11.85 -13.56
CA PRO A 308 16.46 -10.89 -13.22
C PRO A 308 16.03 -9.91 -12.12
N GLY A 309 16.88 -9.74 -11.11
CA GLY A 309 16.61 -8.85 -9.98
C GLY A 309 15.60 -9.36 -8.94
N TYR A 310 15.03 -10.56 -9.12
CA TYR A 310 14.06 -11.17 -8.22
C TYR A 310 14.41 -12.60 -7.79
N PHE A 311 14.61 -13.49 -8.73
CA PHE A 311 14.78 -14.91 -8.45
C PHE A 311 15.91 -15.53 -9.27
N PRO A 312 16.90 -16.20 -8.61
CA PRO A 312 18.06 -16.76 -9.33
C PRO A 312 17.81 -18.12 -10.02
N GLY A 313 16.60 -18.70 -9.90
CA GLY A 313 16.26 -19.99 -10.50
C GLY A 313 16.38 -21.18 -9.57
N THR A 314 16.65 -20.99 -8.27
CA THR A 314 16.74 -22.06 -7.27
C THR A 314 15.83 -21.75 -6.09
N ILE A 315 14.96 -22.68 -5.71
CA ILE A 315 14.06 -22.53 -4.56
C ILE A 315 14.87 -22.26 -3.29
N ARG A 316 14.38 -21.33 -2.50
CA ARG A 316 14.98 -20.95 -1.21
C ARG A 316 13.91 -20.81 -0.14
N GLY A 317 14.32 -20.93 1.13
CA GLY A 317 13.46 -20.59 2.27
C GLY A 317 13.34 -19.10 2.45
N GLY A 318 12.25 -18.67 3.11
CA GLY A 318 11.98 -17.27 3.46
C GLY A 318 12.67 -16.82 4.73
N ALA A 319 12.73 -15.52 4.96
CA ALA A 319 13.16 -14.90 6.22
C ALA A 319 11.98 -14.79 7.18
N ALA A 320 12.23 -14.98 8.48
CA ALA A 320 11.22 -14.80 9.51
C ALA A 320 11.03 -13.30 9.80
N PHE A 321 9.80 -12.79 9.68
CA PHE A 321 9.49 -11.42 10.04
C PHE A 321 9.76 -11.19 11.54
N GLY A 322 10.47 -10.11 11.87
CA GLY A 322 10.92 -9.83 13.23
C GLY A 322 12.33 -10.31 13.54
N ASP A 323 12.94 -11.14 12.66
CA ASP A 323 14.36 -11.47 12.69
C ASP A 323 15.16 -10.48 11.82
N PRO A 324 16.40 -10.09 12.19
CA PRO A 324 17.24 -9.19 11.39
C PRO A 324 17.39 -9.61 9.92
N SER A 325 17.35 -10.90 9.62
CA SER A 325 17.43 -11.41 8.24
C SER A 325 16.25 -10.98 7.37
N SER A 326 15.12 -10.63 7.97
CA SER A 326 13.97 -10.03 7.25
C SER A 326 14.16 -8.54 6.97
N GLY A 327 15.16 -7.90 7.57
CA GLY A 327 15.36 -6.45 7.54
C GLY A 327 14.37 -5.64 8.38
N ILE A 328 13.53 -6.32 9.17
CA ILE A 328 12.59 -5.71 10.12
C ILE A 328 12.69 -6.48 11.43
N ARG A 329 12.99 -5.80 12.54
CA ARG A 329 13.11 -6.41 13.84
C ARG A 329 12.59 -5.51 14.97
N PRO A 330 12.30 -6.08 16.16
CA PRO A 330 12.06 -5.25 17.34
C PRO A 330 13.21 -4.28 17.59
N ASP A 331 12.87 -3.06 18.04
CA ASP A 331 13.88 -2.12 18.54
C ASP A 331 14.60 -2.74 19.75
N ALA A 332 15.89 -2.45 19.87
CA ALA A 332 16.70 -2.90 21.00
C ALA A 332 16.42 -2.12 22.31
N GLY A 333 15.42 -1.24 22.29
CA GLY A 333 14.93 -0.51 23.46
C GLY A 333 15.66 0.81 23.74
N SER A 334 16.53 1.28 22.83
CA SER A 334 17.24 2.56 22.99
C SER A 334 16.41 3.75 22.55
N ASP A 335 15.76 3.65 21.39
CA ASP A 335 15.04 4.77 20.79
C ASP A 335 13.55 4.79 21.16
N PHE A 336 12.93 3.62 21.36
CA PHE A 336 11.49 3.48 21.61
C PHE A 336 11.19 2.65 22.88
N PRO A 337 11.66 3.08 24.06
CA PRO A 337 11.55 2.27 25.29
C PRO A 337 10.08 2.07 25.69
N GLY A 338 9.67 0.79 25.82
CA GLY A 338 8.32 0.43 26.26
C GLY A 338 7.23 0.53 25.18
N GLN A 339 7.55 1.01 23.97
CA GLN A 339 6.56 1.21 22.89
C GLN A 339 6.38 -0.02 21.99
N GLY A 340 7.24 -1.04 22.15
CA GLY A 340 7.20 -2.25 21.33
C GLY A 340 7.53 -2.03 19.86
N ALA A 341 8.25 -0.95 19.55
CA ALA A 341 8.55 -0.56 18.18
C ALA A 341 9.37 -1.59 17.41
N TYR A 342 9.19 -1.64 16.11
CA TYR A 342 9.99 -2.34 15.13
C TYR A 342 10.77 -1.33 14.29
N VAL A 343 11.97 -1.71 13.89
CA VAL A 343 12.89 -0.87 13.11
C VAL A 343 13.38 -1.60 11.87
N PHE A 344 13.77 -0.82 10.87
CA PHE A 344 14.29 -1.32 9.59
C PHE A 344 15.82 -1.39 9.64
N VAL A 345 16.39 -2.54 9.25
CA VAL A 345 17.83 -2.79 9.28
C VAL A 345 18.34 -3.28 7.92
N ASP A 346 19.65 -3.14 7.73
CA ASP A 346 20.36 -3.72 6.60
C ASP A 346 20.88 -5.14 6.90
N ALA A 347 21.60 -5.75 5.98
CA ALA A 347 22.17 -7.08 6.11
C ALA A 347 23.21 -7.20 7.27
N SER A 348 23.72 -6.08 7.76
CA SER A 348 24.65 -6.00 8.90
C SER A 348 23.91 -5.71 10.21
N ASN A 349 22.56 -5.74 10.20
CA ASN A 349 21.70 -5.37 11.32
C ASN A 349 21.87 -3.91 11.78
N THR A 350 22.33 -3.03 10.87
CA THR A 350 22.43 -1.58 11.11
C THR A 350 21.13 -0.90 10.73
N LEU A 351 20.68 0.09 11.54
CA LEU A 351 19.47 0.86 11.27
C LEU A 351 19.55 1.57 9.91
N ARG A 352 18.55 1.36 9.05
CA ARG A 352 18.46 2.02 7.75
C ARG A 352 17.93 3.44 7.86
N TYR A 353 17.00 3.67 8.79
CA TYR A 353 16.32 4.95 8.99
C TYR A 353 16.34 5.37 10.46
N PRO A 354 17.54 5.51 11.08
CA PRO A 354 17.63 6.09 12.42
C PRO A 354 17.15 7.54 12.40
N ALA A 355 16.68 8.04 13.54
CA ALA A 355 16.37 9.46 13.67
C ALA A 355 17.62 10.30 13.35
N ARG A 356 17.45 11.35 12.55
CA ARG A 356 18.52 12.29 12.14
C ARG A 356 17.96 13.69 11.91
N SER A 357 18.84 14.68 11.91
CA SER A 357 18.46 16.07 11.62
C SER A 357 18.11 16.25 10.14
N GLY A 358 17.21 17.21 9.86
CA GLY A 358 16.86 17.65 8.51
C GLY A 358 18.02 18.32 7.79
N THR A 359 17.86 18.49 6.49
CA THR A 359 18.94 18.99 5.58
C THR A 359 18.86 20.49 5.33
N GLU A 360 17.83 21.17 5.79
CA GLU A 360 17.69 22.62 5.65
C GLU A 360 18.81 23.37 6.39
N SER A 361 19.31 24.44 5.78
CA SER A 361 20.39 25.24 6.37
C SER A 361 19.97 26.01 7.62
N THR A 362 18.69 26.29 7.78
CA THR A 362 18.10 27.01 8.92
C THR A 362 16.75 26.41 9.29
N GLY A 363 16.50 26.28 10.59
CA GLY A 363 15.21 25.81 11.09
C GLY A 363 14.91 24.33 10.86
N ALA A 364 15.89 23.54 10.44
CA ALA A 364 15.74 22.11 10.24
C ALA A 364 15.21 21.40 11.49
N LEU A 365 14.49 20.29 11.29
CA LEU A 365 14.17 19.38 12.38
C LEU A 365 15.46 18.81 12.97
N SER A 366 15.61 18.84 14.27
CA SER A 366 16.72 18.15 14.95
C SER A 366 16.42 16.65 15.09
N GLU A 367 17.46 15.85 15.28
CA GLU A 367 17.34 14.41 15.57
C GLU A 367 16.40 14.14 16.77
N ALA A 368 16.53 14.91 17.84
CA ALA A 368 15.68 14.79 19.03
C ALA A 368 14.20 15.09 18.73
N GLU A 369 13.91 16.07 17.89
CA GLU A 369 12.55 16.38 17.45
C GLU A 369 11.97 15.26 16.58
N VAL A 370 12.76 14.72 15.64
CA VAL A 370 12.35 13.58 14.81
C VAL A 370 12.04 12.36 15.68
N LEU A 371 12.89 12.04 16.65
CA LEU A 371 12.67 10.94 17.57
C LEU A 371 11.39 11.15 18.41
N GLN A 372 11.15 12.40 18.90
CA GLN A 372 9.93 12.71 19.65
C GLN A 372 8.67 12.59 18.77
N LEU A 373 8.71 13.00 17.49
CA LEU A 373 7.62 12.83 16.54
C LEU A 373 7.26 11.36 16.36
N LEU A 374 8.27 10.51 16.13
CA LEU A 374 8.08 9.06 15.97
C LEU A 374 7.50 8.44 17.25
N ARG A 375 8.03 8.77 18.42
CA ARG A 375 7.54 8.28 19.72
C ARG A 375 6.09 8.66 19.96
N SER A 376 5.76 9.96 19.79
CA SER A 376 4.39 10.43 20.01
C SER A 376 3.38 9.78 19.07
N ALA A 377 3.75 9.56 17.81
CA ALA A 377 2.88 8.88 16.86
C ALA A 377 2.71 7.39 17.20
N LEU A 378 3.77 6.70 17.67
CA LEU A 378 3.68 5.33 18.17
C LEU A 378 2.79 5.21 19.41
N ASP A 379 2.87 6.17 20.33
CA ASP A 379 1.99 6.20 21.52
C ASP A 379 0.53 6.30 21.10
N VAL A 380 0.20 7.24 20.19
CA VAL A 380 -1.16 7.35 19.64
C VAL A 380 -1.59 6.05 18.94
N ALA A 381 -0.72 5.44 18.14
CA ALA A 381 -1.03 4.20 17.43
C ALA A 381 -1.33 3.03 18.39
N ASN A 382 -0.55 2.92 19.48
CA ASN A 382 -0.73 1.86 20.48
C ASN A 382 -2.05 1.99 21.28
N GLU A 383 -2.61 3.19 21.36
CA GLU A 383 -3.91 3.46 21.99
C GLU A 383 -5.07 3.40 20.99
N THR A 384 -4.79 3.54 19.70
CA THR A 384 -5.81 3.59 18.63
C THR A 384 -6.36 2.20 18.32
N ARG A 385 -7.68 2.11 18.15
CA ARG A 385 -8.37 0.91 17.69
C ARG A 385 -8.12 0.67 16.20
N GLY A 386 -7.56 -0.48 15.84
CA GLY A 386 -7.40 -0.90 14.44
C GLY A 386 -8.75 -1.11 13.76
N GLN A 387 -8.89 -0.63 12.53
CA GLN A 387 -10.13 -0.75 11.76
C GLN A 387 -10.23 -2.09 11.02
N ILE A 388 -9.11 -2.54 10.46
CA ILE A 388 -9.07 -3.72 9.59
C ILE A 388 -8.44 -4.95 10.26
N ARG A 389 -8.37 -4.96 11.58
CA ARG A 389 -7.67 -5.99 12.36
C ARG A 389 -8.61 -6.81 13.22
N MET A 390 -8.36 -8.10 13.28
CA MET A 390 -9.01 -9.04 14.18
C MET A 390 -8.03 -9.53 15.27
N PRO A 391 -8.50 -9.86 16.49
CA PRO A 391 -9.88 -9.66 16.95
C PRO A 391 -10.22 -8.17 17.11
N LEU A 392 -11.50 -7.83 17.02
CA LEU A 392 -11.96 -6.47 17.26
C LEU A 392 -11.47 -5.95 18.62
N GLY A 393 -11.08 -4.68 18.68
CA GLY A 393 -10.47 -4.08 19.87
C GLY A 393 -8.96 -4.26 19.96
N SER A 394 -8.31 -4.74 18.90
CA SER A 394 -6.85 -4.71 18.78
C SER A 394 -6.34 -3.29 18.48
N ALA A 395 -5.10 -2.99 18.94
CA ALA A 395 -4.45 -1.72 18.61
C ALA A 395 -4.07 -1.65 17.12
N ALA A 396 -4.13 -0.45 16.57
CA ALA A 396 -3.70 -0.20 15.20
C ALA A 396 -2.21 -0.53 15.01
N ARG A 397 -1.88 -1.09 13.85
CA ARG A 397 -0.53 -1.46 13.45
C ARG A 397 -0.13 -0.67 12.22
N VAL A 398 0.87 0.16 12.40
CA VAL A 398 1.25 1.16 11.40
C VAL A 398 2.76 1.28 11.27
N THR A 399 3.20 1.76 10.12
CA THR A 399 4.54 2.32 9.92
C THR A 399 4.45 3.84 9.88
N ILE A 400 5.40 4.51 10.51
CA ILE A 400 5.50 5.97 10.65
C ILE A 400 6.81 6.42 10.02
N ALA A 401 6.76 7.45 9.19
CA ALA A 401 7.92 8.07 8.56
C ALA A 401 7.90 9.59 8.79
N VAL A 402 9.07 10.18 9.00
CA VAL A 402 9.26 11.63 9.04
C VAL A 402 10.25 12.03 7.94
N VAL A 403 9.89 13.05 7.18
CA VAL A 403 10.75 13.65 6.15
C VAL A 403 10.98 15.14 6.43
N ASP A 404 12.07 15.70 5.90
CA ASP A 404 12.24 17.15 5.86
C ASP A 404 11.45 17.82 4.73
N SER A 405 11.56 19.14 4.58
CA SER A 405 10.86 19.89 3.52
C SER A 405 11.32 19.53 2.10
N GLN A 406 12.47 18.87 1.97
CA GLN A 406 13.03 18.39 0.71
C GLN A 406 12.71 16.91 0.44
N GLY A 407 11.89 16.27 1.27
CA GLY A 407 11.50 14.87 1.13
C GLY A 407 12.57 13.86 1.54
N VAL A 408 13.64 14.31 2.21
CA VAL A 408 14.69 13.43 2.71
C VAL A 408 14.17 12.68 3.93
N PRO A 409 14.23 11.33 3.98
CA PRO A 409 13.80 10.55 5.13
C PRO A 409 14.64 10.89 6.36
N LEU A 410 14.02 11.29 7.45
CA LEU A 410 14.69 11.65 8.72
C LEU A 410 14.59 10.57 9.78
N GLY A 411 13.65 9.67 9.68
CA GLY A 411 13.49 8.55 10.59
C GLY A 411 12.24 7.76 10.30
N MET A 412 12.26 6.46 10.65
CA MET A 412 11.11 5.57 10.51
C MET A 412 11.02 4.60 11.68
N ALA A 413 9.80 4.29 12.09
CA ALA A 413 9.49 3.26 13.07
C ALA A 413 8.17 2.56 12.70
N ALA A 414 7.99 1.33 13.13
CA ALA A 414 6.76 0.59 12.94
C ALA A 414 6.25 0.01 14.26
N SER A 415 4.95 -0.19 14.39
CA SER A 415 4.40 -1.00 15.47
C SER A 415 4.59 -2.50 15.16
N PRO A 416 4.51 -3.40 16.17
CA PRO A 416 4.59 -4.84 15.94
C PRO A 416 3.53 -5.29 14.93
N ASP A 417 3.88 -6.19 14.03
CA ASP A 417 2.94 -6.75 13.06
C ASP A 417 2.32 -5.72 12.10
N ALA A 418 2.96 -4.57 11.88
CA ALA A 418 2.52 -3.62 10.87
C ALA A 418 2.56 -4.26 9.47
N PRO A 419 1.53 -4.07 8.62
CA PRO A 419 1.56 -4.53 7.25
C PRO A 419 2.76 -3.93 6.49
N VAL A 420 3.46 -4.76 5.72
CA VAL A 420 4.75 -4.36 5.10
C VAL A 420 4.58 -3.25 4.07
N PHE A 421 3.43 -3.16 3.39
CA PHE A 421 3.17 -2.08 2.44
C PHE A 421 3.31 -0.69 3.08
N GLY A 422 3.01 -0.58 4.37
CA GLY A 422 3.10 0.67 5.12
C GLY A 422 4.50 1.28 5.14
N ALA A 423 5.54 0.48 4.95
CA ALA A 423 6.91 0.96 4.92
C ALA A 423 7.15 1.98 3.79
N ASP A 424 6.82 1.62 2.56
CA ASP A 424 6.95 2.53 1.41
C ASP A 424 5.90 3.64 1.43
N VAL A 425 4.65 3.27 1.74
CA VAL A 425 3.50 4.17 1.68
C VAL A 425 3.58 5.27 2.73
N SER A 426 4.04 5.00 3.97
CA SER A 426 4.21 6.06 4.98
C SER A 426 5.19 7.13 4.52
N LEU A 427 6.26 6.73 3.83
CA LEU A 427 7.25 7.65 3.26
C LEU A 427 6.68 8.43 2.06
N GLN A 428 5.92 7.78 1.16
CA GLN A 428 5.21 8.47 0.07
C GLN A 428 4.24 9.52 0.61
N LYS A 429 3.44 9.18 1.63
CA LYS A 429 2.49 10.08 2.27
C LYS A 429 3.21 11.29 2.89
N ALA A 430 4.27 11.08 3.66
CA ALA A 430 5.06 12.17 4.22
C ALA A 430 5.61 13.11 3.14
N ARG A 431 6.20 12.56 2.08
CA ARG A 431 6.69 13.31 0.92
C ARG A 431 5.59 14.10 0.23
N THR A 432 4.43 13.51 0.02
CA THR A 432 3.30 14.18 -0.62
C THR A 432 2.86 15.41 0.17
N ALA A 433 2.70 15.29 1.50
CA ALA A 433 2.31 16.42 2.33
C ALA A 433 3.36 17.54 2.35
N ALA A 434 4.66 17.20 2.46
CA ALA A 434 5.75 18.18 2.39
C ALA A 434 5.78 18.87 1.03
N PHE A 435 5.70 18.11 -0.06
CA PHE A 435 5.81 18.58 -1.42
C PHE A 435 4.70 19.59 -1.79
N PHE A 436 3.43 19.20 -1.65
CA PHE A 436 2.31 20.08 -2.02
C PHE A 436 2.15 21.28 -1.10
N SER A 437 2.75 21.26 0.10
CA SER A 437 2.78 22.40 1.02
C SER A 437 3.98 23.32 0.80
N SER A 438 4.87 23.01 -0.14
CA SER A 438 6.08 23.80 -0.44
C SER A 438 5.80 24.93 -1.42
N ALA A 439 6.69 25.91 -1.47
CA ALA A 439 6.60 27.06 -2.38
C ALA A 439 7.11 26.75 -3.80
N ASP A 440 7.74 25.61 -4.02
CA ASP A 440 8.43 25.28 -5.27
C ASP A 440 7.85 24.03 -5.97
N ALA A 441 6.72 23.50 -5.48
CA ALA A 441 6.08 22.34 -6.06
C ALA A 441 5.73 22.53 -7.56
N ALA A 442 5.24 23.71 -7.94
CA ALA A 442 4.94 24.03 -9.33
C ALA A 442 6.19 24.04 -10.21
N ALA A 443 7.30 24.63 -9.73
CA ALA A 443 8.57 24.66 -10.45
C ALA A 443 9.15 23.24 -10.63
N TYR A 444 9.06 22.41 -9.59
CA TYR A 444 9.48 21.02 -9.64
C TYR A 444 8.71 20.21 -10.69
N LEU A 445 7.37 20.26 -10.67
CA LEU A 445 6.54 19.55 -11.66
C LEU A 445 6.80 20.03 -13.09
N GLY A 446 7.05 21.34 -13.26
CA GLY A 446 7.41 21.93 -14.55
C GLY A 446 8.78 21.51 -15.09
N ALA A 447 9.69 21.10 -14.21
CA ALA A 447 11.04 20.66 -14.55
C ALA A 447 11.16 19.14 -14.76
N LEU A 448 10.12 18.36 -14.45
CA LEU A 448 10.14 16.91 -14.67
C LEU A 448 10.19 16.56 -16.17
N PRO A 449 10.87 15.45 -16.53
CA PRO A 449 10.82 14.92 -17.89
C PRO A 449 9.40 14.64 -18.34
N LEU A 450 9.21 14.57 -19.66
CA LEU A 450 7.93 14.17 -20.23
C LEU A 450 7.60 12.74 -19.81
N THR A 451 6.40 12.56 -19.27
CA THR A 451 5.80 11.25 -19.04
C THR A 451 5.57 10.55 -20.37
N ARG A 452 5.93 9.28 -20.48
CA ARG A 452 5.78 8.47 -21.70
C ARG A 452 4.68 7.44 -21.51
N TYR A 453 3.77 7.37 -22.47
CA TYR A 453 2.71 6.37 -22.51
C TYR A 453 2.84 5.49 -23.74
N LEU A 454 2.52 4.21 -23.57
CA LEU A 454 2.35 3.30 -24.68
C LEU A 454 0.91 3.41 -25.18
N VAL A 455 0.76 3.76 -26.45
CA VAL A 455 -0.54 3.81 -27.13
C VAL A 455 -0.54 2.75 -28.21
N VAL A 456 -1.45 1.78 -28.12
CA VAL A 456 -1.63 0.76 -29.16
C VAL A 456 -2.79 1.21 -30.07
N ASN A 457 -2.52 1.34 -31.35
CA ASN A 457 -3.52 1.65 -32.37
C ASN A 457 -3.35 0.74 -33.60
N SER A 458 -4.17 0.95 -34.62
CA SER A 458 -4.12 0.19 -35.89
C SER A 458 -2.76 0.25 -36.61
N SER A 459 -1.91 1.24 -36.28
CA SER A 459 -0.58 1.41 -36.85
C SER A 459 0.53 0.77 -35.98
N GLY A 460 0.17 0.14 -34.86
CA GLY A 460 1.10 -0.49 -33.92
C GLY A 460 1.21 0.25 -32.60
N ILE A 461 2.32 0.01 -31.88
CA ILE A 461 2.61 0.69 -30.61
C ILE A 461 3.22 2.06 -30.92
N GLN A 462 2.61 3.10 -30.39
CA GLN A 462 3.13 4.47 -30.44
C GLN A 462 3.43 4.96 -29.02
N VAL A 463 4.31 5.94 -28.91
CA VAL A 463 4.63 6.61 -27.65
C VAL A 463 4.01 8.01 -27.69
N SER A 464 3.06 8.27 -26.80
CA SER A 464 2.61 9.63 -26.53
C SER A 464 3.31 10.20 -25.29
N SER A 465 3.22 11.50 -25.08
CA SER A 465 3.88 12.15 -23.95
C SER A 465 3.04 13.26 -23.37
N LEU A 466 3.20 13.46 -22.05
CA LEU A 466 2.55 14.52 -21.27
C LEU A 466 3.60 15.20 -20.39
N SER A 467 3.53 16.52 -20.23
CA SER A 467 4.32 17.23 -19.22
C SER A 467 3.59 17.21 -17.88
N PRO A 468 4.21 16.71 -16.79
CA PRO A 468 3.63 16.82 -15.44
C PRO A 468 3.36 18.28 -15.03
N GLY A 469 4.07 19.26 -15.59
CA GLY A 469 3.81 20.68 -15.37
C GLY A 469 2.41 21.16 -15.79
N THR A 470 1.72 20.42 -16.68
CA THR A 470 0.34 20.77 -17.08
C THR A 470 -0.67 20.70 -15.94
N TYR A 471 -0.41 19.86 -14.94
CA TYR A 471 -1.25 19.73 -13.74
C TYR A 471 -1.25 21.00 -12.88
N VAL A 472 -0.17 21.81 -12.91
CA VAL A 472 -0.07 23.04 -12.12
C VAL A 472 -1.17 24.03 -12.46
N GLY A 473 -1.34 24.34 -13.75
CA GLY A 473 -2.38 25.27 -14.20
C GLY A 473 -3.80 24.77 -13.92
N ALA A 474 -4.03 23.47 -14.11
CA ALA A 474 -5.31 22.83 -13.79
C ALA A 474 -5.60 22.94 -12.28
N PHE A 475 -4.62 22.66 -11.43
CA PHE A 475 -4.73 22.77 -9.97
C PHE A 475 -5.08 24.19 -9.53
N GLN A 476 -4.30 25.19 -9.97
CA GLN A 476 -4.50 26.61 -9.64
C GLN A 476 -5.89 27.11 -10.05
N THR A 477 -6.33 26.75 -11.24
CA THR A 477 -7.66 27.09 -11.75
C THR A 477 -8.75 26.45 -10.90
N PHE A 478 -8.59 25.16 -10.57
CA PHE A 478 -9.60 24.40 -9.84
C PHE A 478 -9.79 24.89 -8.41
N VAL A 479 -8.70 25.19 -7.70
CA VAL A 479 -8.77 25.71 -6.33
C VAL A 479 -9.03 27.22 -6.25
N GLY A 480 -9.06 27.92 -7.41
CA GLY A 480 -9.31 29.35 -7.47
C GLY A 480 -8.18 30.22 -6.90
N ASN A 481 -6.94 29.71 -6.89
CA ASN A 481 -5.76 30.39 -6.36
C ASN A 481 -4.56 30.25 -7.31
N THR A 482 -4.21 31.30 -8.02
CA THR A 482 -3.10 31.33 -8.99
C THR A 482 -1.72 31.22 -8.35
N ALA A 483 -1.61 31.45 -7.03
CA ALA A 483 -0.37 31.28 -6.27
C ALA A 483 -0.25 29.88 -5.63
N ALA A 484 -1.27 29.03 -5.72
CA ALA A 484 -1.20 27.67 -5.21
C ALA A 484 -0.01 26.92 -5.81
N LEU A 485 0.70 26.15 -4.99
CA LEU A 485 1.93 25.40 -5.32
C LEU A 485 3.16 26.31 -5.63
N THR A 486 3.06 27.64 -5.44
CA THR A 486 4.18 28.59 -5.70
C THR A 486 4.52 29.47 -4.52
N ASP A 487 3.66 29.59 -3.50
CA ASP A 487 3.84 30.49 -2.36
C ASP A 487 3.96 29.76 -1.00
N GLY A 488 3.67 28.45 -0.96
CA GLY A 488 3.69 27.66 0.26
C GLY A 488 2.72 28.14 1.35
N GLN A 489 1.68 28.91 0.98
CA GLN A 489 0.73 29.46 1.95
C GLN A 489 -0.33 28.47 2.42
N ILE A 490 -0.61 27.45 1.64
CA ILE A 490 -1.61 26.42 1.97
C ILE A 490 -0.88 25.13 2.39
N ALA A 491 -1.31 24.58 3.50
CA ALA A 491 -0.85 23.29 4.01
C ALA A 491 -1.77 22.18 3.48
N TYR A 492 -1.23 21.26 2.70
CA TYR A 492 -1.96 20.12 2.17
C TYR A 492 -1.57 18.85 2.92
N SER A 493 -2.57 18.10 3.36
CA SER A 493 -2.44 16.70 3.80
C SER A 493 -2.64 15.77 2.62
N ASP A 494 -2.30 14.48 2.77
CA ASP A 494 -2.64 13.49 1.74
C ASP A 494 -4.15 13.36 1.53
N ARG A 495 -4.96 13.54 2.57
CA ARG A 495 -6.43 13.56 2.41
C ARG A 495 -6.86 14.68 1.45
N ALA A 496 -6.30 15.87 1.59
CA ALA A 496 -6.62 16.99 0.72
C ALA A 496 -6.15 16.73 -0.72
N ILE A 497 -4.92 16.25 -0.90
CA ILE A 497 -4.38 15.91 -2.22
C ILE A 497 -5.14 14.72 -2.81
N GLY A 498 -5.53 13.74 -2.00
CA GLY A 498 -6.36 12.63 -2.39
C GLY A 498 -7.72 13.08 -2.94
N ASN A 499 -8.41 14.02 -2.28
CA ASN A 499 -9.65 14.57 -2.80
C ASN A 499 -9.46 15.23 -4.19
N LEU A 500 -8.33 15.91 -4.40
CA LEU A 500 -7.99 16.56 -5.67
C LEU A 500 -7.44 15.60 -6.74
N SER A 501 -7.28 14.32 -6.39
CA SER A 501 -6.78 13.26 -7.26
C SER A 501 -7.84 12.21 -7.60
N ARG A 502 -9.11 12.47 -7.31
CA ARG A 502 -10.22 11.55 -7.62
C ARG A 502 -10.82 11.85 -8.99
N PRO A 503 -11.37 10.84 -9.68
CA PRO A 503 -12.03 11.01 -10.98
C PRO A 503 -13.29 11.88 -10.92
N PHE A 504 -13.83 12.09 -9.71
CA PHE A 504 -14.94 13.01 -9.44
C PHE A 504 -14.63 13.87 -8.21
N TYR A 505 -15.07 15.13 -8.25
CA TYR A 505 -14.99 16.03 -7.10
C TYR A 505 -16.33 16.75 -6.89
N PRO A 506 -17.03 16.53 -5.78
CA PRO A 506 -16.68 15.66 -4.65
C PRO A 506 -16.57 14.18 -5.03
N ASP A 507 -15.73 13.46 -4.29
CA ASP A 507 -15.54 12.02 -4.48
C ASP A 507 -16.88 11.27 -4.35
N GLY A 508 -17.11 10.30 -5.22
CA GLY A 508 -18.32 9.51 -5.27
C GLY A 508 -19.53 10.19 -5.93
N ILE A 509 -19.43 11.42 -6.42
CA ILE A 509 -20.52 12.08 -7.14
C ILE A 509 -20.32 11.92 -8.64
N ASN A 510 -20.81 10.81 -9.18
CA ASN A 510 -20.69 10.49 -10.60
C ASN A 510 -21.23 11.63 -11.48
N GLY A 511 -20.44 12.07 -12.46
CA GLY A 511 -20.74 13.19 -13.33
C GLY A 511 -20.26 14.55 -12.81
N ALA A 512 -19.75 14.64 -11.58
CA ALA A 512 -18.98 15.81 -11.12
C ALA A 512 -17.66 15.95 -11.92
N PRO A 513 -17.06 17.15 -11.97
CA PRO A 513 -15.77 17.31 -12.64
C PRO A 513 -14.68 16.47 -11.95
N PRO A 514 -13.65 16.03 -12.67
CA PRO A 514 -12.50 15.36 -12.05
C PRO A 514 -11.72 16.33 -11.15
N GLY A 515 -11.05 15.78 -10.15
CA GLY A 515 -10.02 16.52 -9.44
C GLY A 515 -8.88 16.94 -10.40
N PRO A 516 -8.21 18.06 -10.13
CA PRO A 516 -7.22 18.63 -11.06
C PRO A 516 -5.96 17.78 -11.23
N LEU A 517 -5.72 16.83 -10.33
CA LEU A 517 -4.58 15.89 -10.38
C LEU A 517 -4.98 14.50 -10.91
N SER A 518 -6.26 14.32 -11.26
CA SER A 518 -6.82 13.07 -11.76
C SER A 518 -7.07 13.13 -13.26
N LYS A 519 -7.18 11.97 -13.89
CA LYS A 519 -7.82 11.84 -15.20
C LYS A 519 -9.34 11.92 -15.04
N PRO A 520 -10.06 12.44 -16.03
CA PRO A 520 -11.53 12.48 -16.00
C PRO A 520 -12.13 11.07 -16.04
N GLY A 521 -13.33 10.92 -15.48
CA GLY A 521 -14.12 9.71 -15.64
C GLY A 521 -14.25 9.31 -17.12
N GLY A 522 -14.08 8.02 -17.41
CA GLY A 522 -14.03 7.49 -18.77
C GLY A 522 -12.64 7.46 -19.42
N THR A 523 -11.70 8.27 -18.94
CA THR A 523 -10.25 8.16 -19.28
C THR A 523 -9.41 7.79 -18.07
N TRP A 524 -10.00 7.78 -16.89
CA TRP A 524 -9.42 7.24 -15.68
C TRP A 524 -9.49 5.72 -15.69
N SER A 525 -8.48 5.08 -15.16
CA SER A 525 -8.48 3.65 -14.87
C SER A 525 -7.59 3.32 -13.69
N LEU A 526 -7.68 2.09 -13.22
CA LEU A 526 -6.86 1.57 -12.13
C LEU A 526 -5.35 1.68 -12.43
N PHE A 527 -4.96 1.61 -13.70
CA PHE A 527 -3.58 1.70 -14.19
C PHE A 527 -3.23 3.08 -14.75
N SER A 528 -4.13 4.06 -14.60
CA SER A 528 -4.02 5.40 -15.16
C SER A 528 -4.80 6.42 -14.33
N THR A 529 -4.28 6.77 -13.14
CA THR A 529 -4.96 7.62 -12.17
C THR A 529 -4.77 9.12 -12.41
N GLY A 530 -3.74 9.55 -13.09
CA GLY A 530 -3.34 10.94 -13.31
C GLY A 530 -1.93 11.22 -12.79
N LEU A 531 -1.70 12.36 -12.14
CA LEU A 531 -0.37 12.79 -11.70
C LEU A 531 0.36 11.72 -10.88
N GLN A 532 -0.33 10.96 -10.05
CA GLN A 532 0.27 9.94 -9.21
C GLN A 532 1.08 8.92 -10.03
N LEU A 533 0.52 8.39 -11.10
CA LEU A 533 1.26 7.50 -11.99
C LEU A 533 2.24 8.30 -12.85
N ASP A 534 1.84 9.46 -13.34
CA ASP A 534 2.57 10.24 -14.35
C ASP A 534 3.97 10.66 -13.89
N VAL A 535 4.18 10.86 -12.59
CA VAL A 535 5.50 11.20 -12.05
C VAL A 535 6.44 9.99 -11.94
N SER A 536 5.94 8.76 -12.04
CA SER A 536 6.74 7.54 -11.81
C SER A 536 6.73 6.54 -12.99
N ILE A 537 5.80 6.65 -13.94
CA ILE A 537 5.61 5.65 -15.01
C ILE A 537 6.88 5.40 -15.83
N ASN A 538 7.70 6.42 -16.12
CA ASN A 538 8.92 6.25 -16.88
C ASN A 538 9.89 5.27 -16.18
N ALA A 539 10.02 5.37 -14.86
CA ALA A 539 10.85 4.46 -14.08
C ALA A 539 10.26 3.05 -14.02
N VAL A 540 8.93 2.94 -13.91
CA VAL A 540 8.23 1.64 -13.96
C VAL A 540 8.46 0.96 -15.31
N LEU A 541 8.29 1.68 -16.42
CA LEU A 541 8.55 1.16 -17.76
C LEU A 541 10.01 0.74 -17.93
N GLN A 542 10.97 1.57 -17.47
CA GLN A 542 12.40 1.21 -17.50
C GLN A 542 12.64 -0.11 -16.76
N HIS A 543 12.09 -0.28 -15.57
CA HIS A 543 12.25 -1.50 -14.78
C HIS A 543 11.66 -2.73 -15.48
N VAL A 544 10.41 -2.61 -15.95
CA VAL A 544 9.72 -3.70 -16.65
C VAL A 544 10.53 -4.13 -17.89
N PHE A 545 11.03 -3.19 -18.68
CA PHE A 545 11.88 -3.49 -19.84
C PHE A 545 13.22 -4.13 -19.45
N ALA A 546 13.84 -3.68 -18.36
CA ALA A 546 15.10 -4.25 -17.86
C ALA A 546 14.92 -5.71 -17.42
N THR A 547 13.89 -5.99 -16.61
CA THR A 547 13.64 -7.32 -16.04
C THR A 547 13.05 -8.30 -17.05
N ALA A 548 12.38 -7.79 -18.07
CA ALA A 548 11.81 -8.60 -19.14
C ALA A 548 12.82 -8.90 -20.29
N GLY A 549 14.09 -8.56 -20.12
CA GLY A 549 15.15 -8.92 -21.05
C GLY A 549 15.27 -8.03 -22.29
N ALA A 550 14.70 -6.81 -22.26
CA ALA A 550 14.79 -5.86 -23.37
C ALA A 550 16.15 -5.12 -23.46
N GLY A 551 17.12 -5.49 -22.61
CA GLY A 551 18.50 -4.97 -22.68
C GLY A 551 18.70 -3.57 -22.08
N LEU A 552 17.67 -2.98 -21.45
CA LEU A 552 17.84 -1.74 -20.72
C LEU A 552 18.51 -1.97 -19.36
N PRO A 553 19.30 -1.01 -18.85
CA PRO A 553 19.74 -1.05 -17.47
C PRO A 553 18.54 -0.90 -16.53
N ASP A 554 18.55 -1.64 -15.43
CA ASP A 554 17.51 -1.53 -14.41
C ASP A 554 17.48 -0.13 -13.77
N VAL A 555 16.32 0.26 -13.27
CA VAL A 555 16.12 1.52 -12.59
C VAL A 555 16.92 1.54 -11.27
N VAL A 556 17.46 2.71 -10.94
CA VAL A 556 18.05 2.98 -9.63
C VAL A 556 17.02 3.67 -8.72
N ALA A 557 17.33 3.85 -7.42
CA ALA A 557 16.46 4.56 -6.49
C ALA A 557 16.03 5.93 -7.02
N GLY A 558 14.75 6.25 -6.83
CA GLY A 558 14.07 7.46 -7.27
C GLY A 558 13.18 7.25 -8.49
N CYS A 559 11.87 7.31 -8.25
CA CYS A 559 10.86 7.08 -9.27
C CYS A 559 10.61 8.30 -10.16
N THR A 560 10.87 9.51 -9.65
CA THR A 560 10.72 10.75 -10.41
C THR A 560 12.02 11.13 -11.12
N GLY A 561 11.91 11.90 -12.21
CA GLY A 561 13.06 12.43 -12.92
C GLY A 561 13.76 11.45 -13.87
N VAL A 562 13.12 10.34 -14.23
CA VAL A 562 13.58 9.45 -15.30
C VAL A 562 13.07 9.98 -16.64
N ASP A 563 13.99 10.30 -17.55
CA ASP A 563 13.69 10.61 -18.95
C ASP A 563 13.83 9.34 -19.79
N LEU A 564 12.71 8.84 -20.27
CA LEU A 564 12.65 7.66 -21.13
C LEU A 564 12.62 8.11 -22.58
N ASN A 565 13.48 7.54 -23.43
CA ASN A 565 13.53 7.88 -24.85
C ASN A 565 12.16 7.66 -25.53
N SER A 566 11.86 8.46 -26.56
CA SER A 566 10.59 8.36 -27.29
C SER A 566 10.41 7.03 -28.04
N ASP A 567 11.50 6.34 -28.33
CA ASP A 567 11.52 5.01 -28.95
C ASP A 567 11.68 3.87 -27.94
N LEU A 568 11.68 4.18 -26.64
CA LEU A 568 11.88 3.25 -25.54
C LEU A 568 13.23 2.51 -25.56
N SER A 569 14.22 3.01 -26.32
CA SER A 569 15.54 2.38 -26.48
C SER A 569 16.49 2.63 -25.32
N GLY A 570 16.17 3.57 -24.43
CA GLY A 570 17.00 3.95 -23.30
C GLY A 570 16.29 4.86 -22.32
N ALA A 571 16.86 4.97 -21.12
CA ALA A 571 16.41 5.88 -20.09
C ALA A 571 17.61 6.57 -19.43
N THR A 572 17.43 7.82 -19.06
CA THR A 572 18.44 8.62 -18.36
C THR A 572 17.81 9.28 -17.14
N ARG A 573 18.45 9.22 -16.00
CA ARG A 573 18.00 9.97 -14.83
C ARG A 573 18.52 11.40 -14.91
N VAL A 574 17.62 12.35 -15.13
CA VAL A 574 17.93 13.78 -15.29
C VAL A 574 17.66 14.60 -14.05
N ASN A 575 16.88 14.06 -13.09
CA ASN A 575 16.60 14.69 -11.81
C ASN A 575 16.88 13.72 -10.67
N THR A 576 17.68 14.14 -9.70
CA THR A 576 18.06 13.38 -8.50
C THR A 576 17.40 13.92 -7.24
N ASP A 577 16.48 14.88 -7.37
CA ASP A 577 15.71 15.45 -6.27
C ASP A 577 14.79 14.37 -5.67
N VAL A 578 14.82 14.25 -4.35
CA VAL A 578 14.12 13.18 -3.62
C VAL A 578 12.75 13.60 -3.10
N ARG A 579 12.28 14.81 -3.40
CA ARG A 579 10.99 15.32 -2.87
C ARG A 579 9.81 14.41 -3.14
N LEU A 580 9.77 13.75 -4.28
CA LEU A 580 8.85 12.66 -4.60
C LEU A 580 9.63 11.38 -4.97
N GLY A 581 10.68 11.08 -4.21
CA GLY A 581 11.66 10.04 -4.56
C GLY A 581 11.06 8.66 -4.81
N ASN A 582 10.06 8.24 -4.02
CA ASN A 582 9.32 6.99 -4.22
C ASN A 582 7.92 7.20 -4.83
N GLY A 583 7.69 8.34 -5.51
CA GLY A 583 6.38 8.73 -6.02
C GLY A 583 5.54 9.47 -4.99
N MET A 584 4.27 9.69 -5.28
CA MET A 584 3.30 10.33 -4.37
C MET A 584 2.18 9.37 -3.99
N GLN A 585 1.49 9.66 -2.88
CA GLN A 585 0.30 8.93 -2.46
C GLN A 585 -0.94 9.84 -2.46
N ILE A 586 -2.12 9.24 -2.58
CA ILE A 586 -3.40 9.95 -2.76
C ILE A 586 -4.52 9.42 -1.86
N PHE A 587 -4.17 8.79 -0.76
CA PHE A 587 -5.11 8.41 0.30
C PHE A 587 -4.56 8.80 1.68
N PRO A 588 -5.44 9.01 2.69
CA PRO A 588 -5.10 9.70 3.93
C PRO A 588 -3.96 9.10 4.74
N GLY A 589 -3.32 9.91 5.59
CA GLY A 589 -2.35 9.48 6.60
C GLY A 589 -1.11 10.36 6.72
N SER A 590 -1.15 11.64 6.30
CA SER A 590 -0.01 12.52 6.53
C SER A 590 -0.41 13.96 6.78
N VAL A 591 0.44 14.68 7.50
CA VAL A 591 0.33 16.12 7.69
C VAL A 591 1.71 16.80 7.64
N PRO A 592 1.81 18.03 7.09
CA PRO A 592 3.04 18.79 7.08
C PRO A 592 3.36 19.35 8.49
N ILE A 593 4.65 19.45 8.79
CA ILE A 593 5.21 19.94 10.06
C ILE A 593 5.67 21.36 9.88
N TYR A 594 5.26 22.23 10.79
CA TYR A 594 5.62 23.66 10.78
C TYR A 594 6.40 24.07 12.02
N ARG A 595 7.37 24.98 11.83
CA ARG A 595 8.08 25.72 12.88
C ARG A 595 7.81 27.21 12.68
N SER A 596 7.12 27.84 13.64
CA SER A 596 6.78 29.28 13.55
C SER A 596 6.16 29.69 12.21
N GLY A 597 5.30 28.84 11.65
CA GLY A 597 4.62 29.05 10.36
C GLY A 597 5.45 28.74 9.10
N VAL A 598 6.68 28.24 9.25
CA VAL A 598 7.53 27.78 8.13
C VAL A 598 7.47 26.26 8.04
N LEU A 599 7.27 25.72 6.83
CA LEU A 599 7.31 24.28 6.56
C LEU A 599 8.73 23.75 6.84
N VAL A 600 8.85 22.71 7.68
CA VAL A 600 10.12 22.06 8.03
C VAL A 600 10.12 20.55 7.79
N GLY A 601 9.04 19.99 7.28
CA GLY A 601 8.94 18.57 6.97
C GLY A 601 7.50 18.08 6.97
N ALA A 602 7.35 16.77 7.05
CA ALA A 602 6.05 16.12 7.22
C ALA A 602 6.18 14.77 7.93
N ILE A 603 5.07 14.33 8.53
CA ILE A 603 4.92 13.00 9.10
C ILE A 603 3.88 12.22 8.29
N GLY A 604 4.20 10.97 7.95
CA GLY A 604 3.33 10.05 7.24
C GLY A 604 3.15 8.75 8.01
N VAL A 605 1.93 8.23 8.01
CA VAL A 605 1.51 7.02 8.72
C VAL A 605 0.77 6.11 7.74
N SER A 606 1.02 4.82 7.80
CA SER A 606 0.31 3.85 6.97
C SER A 606 0.15 2.51 7.66
N GLY A 607 -1.09 1.98 7.70
CA GLY A 607 -1.42 0.69 8.30
C GLY A 607 -2.91 0.40 8.41
N ASP A 608 -3.40 0.20 9.61
CA ASP A 608 -4.71 -0.39 9.93
C ASP A 608 -5.90 0.58 9.85
N GLY A 609 -5.98 1.39 8.80
CA GLY A 609 -7.14 2.22 8.48
C GLY A 609 -6.78 3.66 8.13
N VAL A 610 -7.43 4.21 7.10
CA VAL A 610 -7.09 5.53 6.55
C VAL A 610 -7.42 6.69 7.49
N ASP A 611 -8.49 6.58 8.27
CA ASP A 611 -8.86 7.60 9.28
C ASP A 611 -7.99 7.47 10.52
N GLN A 612 -7.57 6.25 10.87
CA GLN A 612 -6.59 5.99 11.92
C GLN A 612 -5.23 6.57 11.54
N ASP A 613 -4.79 6.37 10.30
CA ASP A 613 -3.52 6.90 9.79
C ASP A 613 -3.49 8.43 9.88
N ASP A 614 -4.56 9.12 9.44
CA ASP A 614 -4.71 10.58 9.59
C ASP A 614 -4.63 11.01 11.05
N MET A 615 -5.40 10.36 11.91
CA MET A 615 -5.44 10.69 13.33
C MET A 615 -4.07 10.49 13.99
N ILE A 616 -3.41 9.37 13.73
CA ILE A 616 -2.10 9.06 14.31
C ILE A 616 -1.07 10.10 13.86
N ALA A 617 -1.07 10.49 12.59
CA ALA A 617 -0.20 11.54 12.07
C ALA A 617 -0.47 12.90 12.77
N PHE A 618 -1.74 13.29 12.82
CA PHE A 618 -2.16 14.59 13.32
C PHE A 618 -2.01 14.73 14.85
N LEU A 619 -2.50 13.75 15.61
CA LEU A 619 -2.39 13.75 17.07
C LEU A 619 -0.95 13.48 17.53
N GLY A 620 -0.22 12.59 16.83
CA GLY A 620 1.19 12.33 17.10
C GLY A 620 2.02 13.61 16.98
N LEU A 621 1.80 14.40 15.92
CA LEU A 621 2.42 15.72 15.78
C LEU A 621 1.97 16.70 16.89
N SER A 622 0.71 16.71 17.28
CA SER A 622 0.19 17.57 18.34
C SER A 622 0.79 17.22 19.70
N GLN A 623 0.89 15.94 20.04
CA GLN A 623 1.52 15.47 21.28
C GLN A 623 3.03 15.78 21.29
N ALA A 624 3.71 15.54 20.16
CA ALA A 624 5.12 15.90 20.02
C ALA A 624 5.33 17.42 20.19
N SER A 625 4.46 18.24 19.61
CA SER A 625 4.47 19.70 19.79
C SER A 625 4.41 20.08 21.27
N THR A 626 3.50 19.46 22.01
CA THR A 626 3.36 19.71 23.46
C THR A 626 4.63 19.30 24.22
N ALA A 627 5.17 18.12 23.93
CA ALA A 627 6.39 17.62 24.57
C ALA A 627 7.63 18.49 24.26
N LEU A 628 7.65 19.10 23.08
CA LEU A 628 8.74 19.97 22.61
C LEU A 628 8.50 21.47 22.93
N GLY A 629 7.51 21.80 23.77
CA GLY A 629 7.21 23.18 24.17
C GLY A 629 6.75 24.07 23.01
N GLY A 630 6.14 23.52 21.97
CA GLY A 630 5.65 24.24 20.81
C GLY A 630 6.73 24.56 19.75
N ALA A 631 7.90 23.92 19.83
CA ALA A 631 8.99 24.16 18.88
C ALA A 631 8.60 23.81 17.43
N VAL A 632 7.80 22.78 17.25
CA VAL A 632 7.19 22.37 15.98
C VAL A 632 5.72 22.00 16.20
N GLY A 633 4.91 21.94 15.16
CA GLY A 633 3.50 21.56 15.29
C GLY A 633 2.75 21.49 13.97
N ASN A 634 1.46 21.25 14.07
CA ASN A 634 0.54 21.24 12.94
C ASN A 634 0.48 22.61 12.26
N ALA A 635 0.07 22.63 11.00
CA ALA A 635 -0.20 23.85 10.27
C ALA A 635 -1.22 24.73 11.02
N PRO A 636 -1.05 26.06 11.04
CA PRO A 636 -2.08 26.97 11.52
C PRO A 636 -3.41 26.73 10.79
N THR A 637 -4.53 26.78 11.52
CA THR A 637 -5.86 26.45 10.97
C THR A 637 -6.23 27.29 9.75
N ASN A 638 -5.84 28.57 9.73
CA ASN A 638 -6.09 29.47 8.59
C ASN A 638 -5.23 29.18 7.34
N ARG A 639 -4.31 28.25 7.41
CA ARG A 639 -3.46 27.82 6.29
C ARG A 639 -3.79 26.40 5.79
N ARG A 640 -4.64 25.68 6.48
CA ARG A 640 -4.97 24.29 6.11
C ARG A 640 -5.82 24.27 4.84
N ALA A 641 -5.67 23.22 4.04
CA ALA A 641 -6.39 23.03 2.77
C ALA A 641 -7.91 23.05 2.93
N ASP A 642 -8.45 22.72 4.10
CA ASP A 642 -9.88 22.76 4.39
C ASP A 642 -10.45 24.19 4.54
N THR A 643 -9.64 25.21 4.40
CA THR A 643 -10.09 26.60 4.16
C THR A 643 -10.51 26.84 2.72
N LEU A 644 -10.18 25.94 1.80
CA LEU A 644 -10.52 26.01 0.38
C LEU A 644 -11.85 25.30 0.11
N THR A 645 -12.64 25.87 -0.80
CA THR A 645 -13.94 25.34 -1.22
C THR A 645 -14.04 25.23 -2.76
N PRO A 646 -13.14 24.47 -3.42
CA PRO A 646 -13.20 24.33 -4.86
C PRO A 646 -14.55 23.74 -5.28
N GLN A 647 -15.11 24.25 -6.38
CA GLN A 647 -16.44 23.86 -6.89
C GLN A 647 -17.57 23.93 -5.84
N GLY A 648 -17.42 24.81 -4.82
CA GLY A 648 -18.40 24.97 -3.75
C GLY A 648 -18.36 23.90 -2.66
N THR A 649 -17.46 22.94 -2.74
CA THR A 649 -17.29 21.87 -1.74
C THR A 649 -15.98 22.04 -0.98
N ARG A 650 -16.06 22.03 0.36
CA ARG A 650 -14.88 22.17 1.23
C ARG A 650 -13.95 20.97 1.07
N LEU A 651 -12.65 21.23 0.90
CA LEU A 651 -11.62 20.18 1.01
C LEU A 651 -11.57 19.61 2.43
N LEU A 652 -11.26 18.33 2.52
CA LEU A 652 -10.97 17.71 3.81
C LEU A 652 -9.45 17.83 4.07
N TYR A 653 -9.08 18.07 5.32
CA TYR A 653 -7.67 18.13 5.73
C TYR A 653 -7.25 16.90 6.52
N VAL A 654 -7.95 16.59 7.60
CA VAL A 654 -7.79 15.41 8.43
C VAL A 654 -9.17 14.92 8.84
N GLN A 655 -9.35 13.62 8.91
CA GLN A 655 -10.54 12.99 9.46
C GLN A 655 -10.11 12.00 10.55
N CYS A 656 -10.76 12.07 11.70
CA CYS A 656 -10.48 11.19 12.82
C CYS A 656 -11.70 10.32 13.12
N PRO A 657 -11.52 9.04 13.47
CA PRO A 657 -12.62 8.20 13.92
C PRO A 657 -13.32 8.81 15.14
N GLN A 658 -14.62 8.58 15.26
CA GLN A 658 -15.43 9.19 16.33
C GLN A 658 -14.98 8.73 17.72
N SER A 659 -14.81 7.42 17.93
CA SER A 659 -14.37 6.80 19.19
C SER A 659 -13.11 5.99 18.94
N PRO A 660 -11.94 6.65 18.83
CA PRO A 660 -10.77 6.02 18.26
C PRO A 660 -9.98 5.12 19.21
N PHE A 661 -10.07 5.35 20.52
CA PHE A 661 -9.16 4.73 21.48
C PHE A 661 -9.72 3.45 22.11
N LEU A 662 -8.81 2.55 22.50
CA LEU A 662 -9.15 1.25 23.09
C LEU A 662 -9.69 1.37 24.50
N ASN A 663 -9.13 2.27 25.29
CA ASN A 663 -9.35 2.37 26.73
C ASN A 663 -9.96 3.72 27.15
N SER A 664 -10.62 4.41 26.23
CA SER A 664 -11.21 5.73 26.46
C SER A 664 -12.49 5.90 25.64
N ASP A 665 -13.48 6.55 26.24
CA ASP A 665 -14.71 6.97 25.58
C ASP A 665 -14.58 8.36 24.95
N ALA A 666 -13.35 8.88 24.80
CA ALA A 666 -13.09 10.19 24.18
C ALA A 666 -13.57 10.19 22.71
N GLU A 667 -14.34 11.21 22.38
CA GLU A 667 -14.86 11.44 21.03
C GLU A 667 -14.29 12.72 20.43
N ASN A 668 -14.30 12.81 19.10
CA ASN A 668 -13.89 14.02 18.36
C ASN A 668 -12.50 14.55 18.76
N VAL A 669 -11.57 13.64 18.99
CA VAL A 669 -10.24 13.90 19.58
C VAL A 669 -9.35 14.86 18.78
N CYS A 670 -9.67 15.09 17.51
CA CYS A 670 -8.96 16.04 16.64
C CYS A 670 -9.60 17.43 16.60
N GLN A 671 -10.75 17.62 17.27
CA GLN A 671 -11.49 18.87 17.21
C GLN A 671 -10.77 19.96 18.02
N GLY A 672 -10.56 21.12 17.41
CA GLY A 672 -9.96 22.30 18.07
C GLY A 672 -8.43 22.32 18.11
N LEU A 673 -7.78 21.32 17.48
CA LEU A 673 -6.32 21.23 17.38
C LEU A 673 -5.76 21.89 16.11
#